data_945307c94729d781d98e92da668408ec
#
_entry.id   945307c94729d781d98e92da668408ec
#
_cell.length_a   1.000
_cell.length_b   1.000
_cell.length_c   1.000
_cell.angle_alpha   90.00
_cell.angle_beta   90.00
_cell.angle_gamma   90.00
#
_symmetry.space_group_name_H-M   'P 1'
#
loop_
_entity.id
_entity.type
_entity.pdbx_description
1 polymer ?
#
loop_
_entity_poly.entity_id
_entity_poly.type
_entity_poly.pdbx_seq_one_letter_code
_entity_poly.pdbx_strand_id
1 'polypeptide(L)'
;MDIARYSIDKPVNIWLMVVILLLGGILAMSKIGRLEDPAFTIKQVKVYTNYPGASAEKVEREVTERLEIAIQQMPQLKEVTSVSSPGLSEITVEVKSTYDSNLLPQIWDELRKRLRDTASSLPTGAQNPVVFDDFGDVYGLYYALSAPDFDTRELREFARIIRRDLLTTEGVAKVNVTGVQKEQIVAYINPYQLAGLGISFPDLASLFEDNLRPFNGGRIKVDEKNVRLIVERAPDRLEEISNLSVVVPGTNRSLRVADIATLKLEPADIQPVHVRYNGEEALTLSVSALTDVNIVDVGERVNAKVEKLLQELPVGITLTPIYDQASVVDESVTGFINNLVMSVAVVTLTLCLFMGWRSGVVVGSVLLVTVLGTILIMWLMDIQLQRISLGAMVIAMGMLVDNAIVVAEGMMLRMATGSTAKESASFIVKRTQWPLLGATVIGIAAFSGIGLSNDATGEFLYSLFAVVLVSLMISWVLAVTLVPVLGAYFYRKGIGQTTGNELSASQRWFKRALLGALKLRWVTIGALFVITIVAYGSFGMVKQGFFPPSNAPLFFVHYWGPQDRDIRATEVIAKEAEARILGMENVTAVTTFIGQGADRFTLTYAPKSANENYAFFMVRANELDNIPAIQSALASKLTDLDFDASFYMERMQFGPGSGAKLEARFSGPDTEILRELADEAKAVLFADGQVKDVRHNWREKGFAINTQFDN
;
A
#
# COMPACT_ATOMS: atom_id res chain seq x y z
N MET A 1 -44.95 -21.85 4.54
CA MET A 1 -45.26 -20.82 5.55
C MET A 1 -45.44 -19.49 4.82
N ASP A 2 -46.52 -18.73 5.14
CA ASP A 2 -46.77 -17.44 4.49
C ASP A 2 -46.03 -16.34 5.25
N ILE A 3 -44.79 -16.03 4.79
CA ILE A 3 -43.88 -15.08 5.48
C ILE A 3 -44.55 -13.69 5.61
N ALA A 4 -45.15 -13.19 4.54
CA ALA A 4 -45.79 -11.87 4.56
C ALA A 4 -46.97 -11.79 5.53
N ARG A 5 -47.78 -12.85 5.59
CA ARG A 5 -48.91 -12.92 6.54
C ARG A 5 -48.42 -12.99 7.98
N TYR A 6 -47.39 -13.82 8.23
CA TYR A 6 -46.74 -13.90 9.55
C TYR A 6 -46.18 -12.55 9.99
N SER A 7 -45.51 -11.81 9.07
CA SER A 7 -44.93 -10.50 9.36
C SER A 7 -45.99 -9.46 9.76
N ILE A 8 -47.13 -9.47 9.11
CA ILE A 8 -48.26 -8.54 9.44
C ILE A 8 -48.97 -8.97 10.71
N ASP A 9 -49.13 -10.29 10.99
CA ASP A 9 -49.81 -10.80 12.17
C ASP A 9 -48.98 -10.66 13.45
N LYS A 10 -47.63 -10.72 13.33
CA LYS A 10 -46.69 -10.54 14.44
C LYS A 10 -45.70 -9.43 14.16
N PRO A 11 -46.16 -8.18 14.07
CA PRO A 11 -45.30 -7.05 13.66
C PRO A 11 -44.19 -6.76 14.69
N VAL A 12 -44.36 -7.15 15.95
CA VAL A 12 -43.36 -6.97 17.03
C VAL A 12 -42.04 -7.64 16.67
N ASN A 13 -42.07 -8.84 16.09
CA ASN A 13 -40.85 -9.55 15.70
C ASN A 13 -40.11 -8.81 14.58
N ILE A 14 -40.84 -8.22 13.63
CA ILE A 14 -40.23 -7.46 12.53
C ILE A 14 -39.67 -6.12 13.02
N TRP A 15 -40.40 -5.44 13.93
CA TRP A 15 -39.91 -4.22 14.57
C TRP A 15 -38.66 -4.48 15.43
N LEU A 16 -38.65 -5.60 16.17
CA LEU A 16 -37.42 -6.00 16.91
C LEU A 16 -36.23 -6.19 15.97
N MET A 17 -36.44 -6.89 14.84
CA MET A 17 -35.39 -7.06 13.82
C MET A 17 -34.91 -5.71 13.27
N VAL A 18 -35.84 -4.81 12.95
CA VAL A 18 -35.52 -3.45 12.44
C VAL A 18 -34.73 -2.65 13.47
N VAL A 19 -35.13 -2.68 14.75
CA VAL A 19 -34.43 -1.99 15.84
C VAL A 19 -33.01 -2.55 16.01
N ILE A 20 -32.83 -3.88 15.96
CA ILE A 20 -31.51 -4.51 16.02
C ILE A 20 -30.64 -4.07 14.84
N LEU A 21 -31.17 -4.07 13.62
CA LEU A 21 -30.41 -3.64 12.43
C LEU A 21 -30.07 -2.15 12.47
N LEU A 22 -30.99 -1.28 12.90
CA LEU A 22 -30.74 0.15 13.01
C LEU A 22 -29.74 0.50 14.12
N LEU A 23 -30.05 0.10 15.36
CA LEU A 23 -29.20 0.42 16.52
C LEU A 23 -27.86 -0.30 16.42
N GLY A 24 -27.90 -1.57 16.01
CA GLY A 24 -26.68 -2.36 15.77
C GLY A 24 -25.83 -1.77 14.65
N GLY A 25 -26.44 -1.32 13.55
CA GLY A 25 -25.73 -0.66 12.44
C GLY A 25 -25.09 0.66 12.84
N ILE A 26 -25.78 1.50 13.63
CA ILE A 26 -25.21 2.75 14.16
C ILE A 26 -24.04 2.45 15.11
N LEU A 27 -24.20 1.48 16.00
CA LEU A 27 -23.14 1.05 16.91
C LEU A 27 -21.94 0.45 16.14
N ALA A 28 -22.23 -0.37 15.15
CA ALA A 28 -21.19 -0.95 14.28
C ALA A 28 -20.40 0.13 13.56
N MET A 29 -21.07 1.17 13.03
CA MET A 29 -20.44 2.28 12.32
C MET A 29 -19.44 3.06 13.19
N SER A 30 -19.64 3.09 14.51
CA SER A 30 -18.73 3.71 15.46
C SER A 30 -17.58 2.82 15.91
N LYS A 31 -17.70 1.48 15.73
CA LYS A 31 -16.73 0.51 16.23
C LYS A 31 -15.96 -0.26 15.14
N ILE A 32 -16.46 -0.22 13.92
CA ILE A 32 -15.86 -0.91 12.79
C ILE A 32 -14.50 -0.25 12.46
N GLY A 33 -13.48 -1.08 12.22
CA GLY A 33 -12.16 -0.62 11.80
C GLY A 33 -12.23 0.17 10.48
N ARG A 34 -11.40 1.19 10.37
CA ARG A 34 -11.27 2.05 9.17
C ARG A 34 -9.87 1.91 8.62
N LEU A 35 -9.76 1.47 7.38
CA LEU A 35 -8.52 1.29 6.66
C LEU A 35 -8.60 1.99 5.29
N GLU A 36 -7.46 2.26 4.70
CA GLU A 36 -7.40 2.79 3.32
C GLU A 36 -7.74 1.69 2.31
N ASP A 37 -7.00 0.60 2.38
CA ASP A 37 -7.13 -0.57 1.52
C ASP A 37 -7.54 -1.80 2.34
N PRO A 38 -8.04 -2.86 1.69
CA PRO A 38 -8.32 -4.13 2.36
C PRO A 38 -7.10 -4.65 3.12
N ALA A 39 -7.32 -5.38 4.20
CA ALA A 39 -6.27 -6.12 4.87
C ALA A 39 -5.73 -7.21 3.91
N PHE A 40 -4.80 -6.80 3.07
CA PHE A 40 -4.12 -7.65 2.10
C PHE A 40 -2.76 -8.06 2.66
N THR A 41 -2.50 -9.34 2.66
CA THR A 41 -1.25 -9.86 3.20
C THR A 41 -0.23 -10.02 2.10
N ILE A 42 0.89 -9.31 2.20
CA ILE A 42 2.03 -9.50 1.30
C ILE A 42 2.72 -10.82 1.65
N LYS A 43 2.57 -11.79 0.74
CA LYS A 43 3.06 -13.16 0.90
C LYS A 43 4.48 -13.33 0.36
N GLN A 44 5.26 -12.27 0.46
CA GLN A 44 6.64 -12.19 -0.02
C GLN A 44 7.57 -11.79 1.11
N VAL A 45 8.78 -12.33 1.07
CA VAL A 45 9.87 -11.98 1.98
C VAL A 45 11.15 -11.86 1.18
N LYS A 46 12.04 -10.96 1.58
CA LYS A 46 13.35 -10.78 0.96
C LYS A 46 14.45 -11.37 1.84
N VAL A 47 15.42 -12.01 1.20
CA VAL A 47 16.62 -12.56 1.85
C VAL A 47 17.83 -11.92 1.22
N TYR A 48 18.66 -11.28 2.04
CA TYR A 48 19.90 -10.64 1.61
C TYR A 48 21.09 -11.39 2.18
N THR A 49 22.11 -11.62 1.32
CA THR A 49 23.37 -12.25 1.73
C THR A 49 24.52 -11.50 1.09
N ASN A 50 25.37 -10.89 1.91
CA ASN A 50 26.55 -10.19 1.43
C ASN A 50 27.71 -11.17 1.23
N TYR A 51 28.41 -11.06 0.10
CA TYR A 51 29.63 -11.75 -0.22
C TYR A 51 30.65 -10.77 -0.83
N PRO A 52 31.27 -9.90 0.01
CA PRO A 52 32.15 -8.84 -0.46
C PRO A 52 33.28 -9.36 -1.32
N GLY A 53 33.58 -8.66 -2.42
CA GLY A 53 34.66 -9.00 -3.35
C GLY A 53 34.34 -10.11 -4.35
N ALA A 54 33.17 -10.72 -4.30
CA ALA A 54 32.73 -11.72 -5.28
C ALA A 54 32.08 -11.05 -6.50
N SER A 55 32.34 -11.57 -7.72
CA SER A 55 31.58 -11.18 -8.91
C SER A 55 30.11 -11.69 -8.85
N ALA A 56 29.22 -11.11 -9.66
CA ALA A 56 27.82 -11.53 -9.72
C ALA A 56 27.67 -13.04 -9.99
N GLU A 57 28.44 -13.58 -10.95
CA GLU A 57 28.43 -15.03 -11.28
C GLU A 57 28.92 -15.88 -10.11
N LYS A 58 29.93 -15.39 -9.35
CA LYS A 58 30.43 -16.11 -8.18
C LYS A 58 29.40 -16.09 -7.05
N VAL A 59 28.72 -14.97 -6.83
CA VAL A 59 27.61 -14.85 -5.89
C VAL A 59 26.48 -15.83 -6.27
N GLU A 60 26.12 -15.88 -7.56
CA GLU A 60 25.11 -16.80 -8.06
C GLU A 60 25.42 -18.26 -7.73
N ARG A 61 26.58 -18.77 -8.16
CA ARG A 61 26.95 -20.18 -8.00
C ARG A 61 27.23 -20.60 -6.56
N GLU A 62 27.87 -19.74 -5.77
CA GLU A 62 28.39 -20.15 -4.47
C GLU A 62 27.44 -19.79 -3.32
N VAL A 63 26.55 -18.82 -3.50
CA VAL A 63 25.64 -18.32 -2.47
C VAL A 63 24.18 -18.50 -2.89
N THR A 64 23.76 -17.84 -3.98
CA THR A 64 22.36 -17.76 -4.38
C THR A 64 21.77 -19.13 -4.66
N GLU A 65 22.42 -19.95 -5.51
CA GLU A 65 21.96 -21.30 -5.86
C GLU A 65 21.80 -22.19 -4.64
N ARG A 66 22.74 -22.15 -3.68
CA ARG A 66 22.65 -22.96 -2.46
C ARG A 66 21.47 -22.58 -1.59
N LEU A 67 21.22 -21.28 -1.45
CA LEU A 67 20.08 -20.78 -0.69
C LEU A 67 18.75 -21.08 -1.39
N GLU A 68 18.69 -20.94 -2.72
CA GLU A 68 17.50 -21.29 -3.51
C GLU A 68 17.15 -22.78 -3.38
N ILE A 69 18.13 -23.68 -3.48
CA ILE A 69 17.90 -25.13 -3.29
C ILE A 69 17.30 -25.40 -1.90
N ALA A 70 17.77 -24.73 -0.86
CA ALA A 70 17.21 -24.89 0.48
C ALA A 70 15.77 -24.34 0.59
N ILE A 71 15.49 -23.21 -0.06
CA ILE A 71 14.18 -22.58 -0.10
C ILE A 71 13.18 -23.42 -0.91
N GLN A 72 13.60 -23.98 -2.03
CA GLN A 72 12.77 -24.83 -2.90
C GLN A 72 12.24 -26.10 -2.21
N GLN A 73 12.86 -26.50 -1.12
CA GLN A 73 12.36 -27.63 -0.32
C GLN A 73 11.16 -27.28 0.58
N MET A 74 10.71 -26.03 0.58
CA MET A 74 9.54 -25.59 1.36
C MET A 74 8.25 -25.95 0.60
N PRO A 75 7.32 -26.75 1.18
CA PRO A 75 6.05 -27.11 0.53
C PRO A 75 5.12 -25.90 0.34
N GLN A 76 5.34 -24.84 1.12
CA GLN A 76 4.57 -23.60 1.07
C GLN A 76 4.96 -22.69 -0.09
N LEU A 77 6.12 -22.93 -0.72
CA LEU A 77 6.66 -22.09 -1.78
C LEU A 77 5.74 -22.05 -3.01
N LYS A 78 5.49 -20.85 -3.52
CA LYS A 78 4.89 -20.59 -4.81
C LYS A 78 5.97 -20.34 -5.87
N GLU A 79 6.84 -19.39 -5.60
CA GLU A 79 7.91 -18.95 -6.50
C GLU A 79 9.09 -18.42 -5.70
N VAL A 80 10.29 -18.65 -6.20
CA VAL A 80 11.51 -18.00 -5.73
C VAL A 80 12.18 -17.30 -6.92
N THR A 81 12.52 -16.04 -6.73
CA THR A 81 13.25 -15.23 -7.71
C THR A 81 14.46 -14.61 -7.02
N SER A 82 15.55 -14.48 -7.75
CA SER A 82 16.78 -13.91 -7.20
C SER A 82 17.46 -12.95 -8.16
N VAL A 83 18.22 -12.04 -7.58
CA VAL A 83 19.13 -11.14 -8.28
C VAL A 83 20.49 -11.28 -7.64
N SER A 84 21.48 -11.75 -8.41
CA SER A 84 22.87 -11.83 -7.99
C SER A 84 23.62 -10.64 -8.57
N SER A 85 24.15 -9.79 -7.69
CA SER A 85 24.95 -8.61 -8.01
C SER A 85 26.36 -8.79 -7.45
N PRO A 86 27.36 -8.01 -7.90
CA PRO A 86 28.68 -8.04 -7.28
C PRO A 86 28.59 -7.81 -5.77
N GLY A 87 29.03 -8.78 -4.99
CA GLY A 87 29.04 -8.72 -3.52
C GLY A 87 27.69 -8.96 -2.83
N LEU A 88 26.58 -9.15 -3.54
CA LEU A 88 25.23 -9.24 -2.94
C LEU A 88 24.34 -10.27 -3.64
N SER A 89 23.72 -11.14 -2.85
CA SER A 89 22.60 -11.99 -3.25
C SER A 89 21.30 -11.44 -2.66
N GLU A 90 20.32 -11.12 -3.49
CA GLU A 90 18.96 -10.76 -3.10
C GLU A 90 18.00 -11.85 -3.61
N ILE A 91 17.29 -12.52 -2.70
CA ILE A 91 16.32 -13.57 -3.04
C ILE A 91 14.96 -13.11 -2.55
N THR A 92 13.96 -13.16 -3.44
CA THR A 92 12.56 -12.91 -3.11
C THR A 92 11.83 -14.25 -3.06
N VAL A 93 11.25 -14.57 -1.91
CA VAL A 93 10.49 -15.80 -1.67
C VAL A 93 9.02 -15.47 -1.61
N GLU A 94 8.22 -16.04 -2.51
CA GLU A 94 6.78 -15.89 -2.52
C GLU A 94 6.11 -17.23 -2.13
N VAL A 95 5.20 -17.18 -1.15
CA VAL A 95 4.43 -18.36 -0.73
C VAL A 95 3.05 -18.40 -1.39
N LYS A 96 2.45 -19.61 -1.43
CA LYS A 96 1.14 -19.84 -2.06
C LYS A 96 0.06 -18.94 -1.43
N SER A 97 -0.85 -18.48 -2.27
CA SER A 97 -1.97 -17.61 -1.87
C SER A 97 -2.93 -18.25 -0.85
N THR A 98 -2.91 -19.57 -0.72
CA THR A 98 -3.76 -20.34 0.21
C THR A 98 -3.41 -20.13 1.69
N TYR A 99 -2.24 -19.57 2.01
CA TYR A 99 -1.83 -19.29 3.38
C TYR A 99 -2.30 -17.88 3.78
N ASP A 100 -2.91 -17.79 4.96
CA ASP A 100 -3.38 -16.55 5.56
C ASP A 100 -2.30 -15.84 6.39
N SER A 101 -2.60 -14.64 6.87
CA SER A 101 -1.71 -13.82 7.71
C SER A 101 -1.26 -14.53 8.99
N ASN A 102 -2.09 -15.41 9.55
CA ASN A 102 -1.81 -16.08 10.83
C ASN A 102 -0.73 -17.16 10.69
N LEU A 103 -0.61 -17.77 9.50
CA LEU A 103 0.36 -18.83 9.24
C LEU A 103 1.71 -18.31 8.74
N LEU A 104 1.77 -17.08 8.21
CA LEU A 104 3.00 -16.52 7.66
C LEU A 104 4.16 -16.43 8.66
N PRO A 105 3.98 -16.00 9.92
CA PRO A 105 5.08 -15.97 10.88
C PRO A 105 5.77 -17.32 11.05
N GLN A 106 4.99 -18.42 11.13
CA GLN A 106 5.52 -19.78 11.24
C GLN A 106 6.27 -20.19 9.97
N ILE A 107 5.76 -19.81 8.78
CA ILE A 107 6.41 -20.10 7.50
C ILE A 107 7.76 -19.34 7.41
N TRP A 108 7.79 -18.09 7.85
CA TRP A 108 9.04 -17.31 7.88
C TRP A 108 10.04 -17.84 8.91
N ASP A 109 9.59 -18.41 10.03
CA ASP A 109 10.47 -19.09 10.99
C ASP A 109 11.05 -20.39 10.41
N GLU A 110 10.27 -21.15 9.63
CA GLU A 110 10.77 -22.30 8.89
C GLU A 110 11.83 -21.87 7.86
N LEU A 111 11.58 -20.79 7.12
CA LEU A 111 12.54 -20.22 6.18
C LEU A 111 13.84 -19.83 6.88
N ARG A 112 13.76 -19.07 7.99
CA ARG A 112 14.93 -18.66 8.79
C ARG A 112 15.75 -19.87 9.27
N LYS A 113 15.07 -20.93 9.71
CA LYS A 113 15.70 -22.17 10.15
C LYS A 113 16.49 -22.82 9.01
N ARG A 114 15.86 -22.99 7.83
CA ARG A 114 16.50 -23.60 6.65
C ARG A 114 17.72 -22.80 6.19
N LEU A 115 17.58 -21.49 6.12
CA LEU A 115 18.69 -20.61 5.73
C LEU A 115 19.84 -20.66 6.73
N ARG A 116 19.55 -20.72 8.03
CA ARG A 116 20.57 -20.88 9.09
C ARG A 116 21.29 -22.21 8.99
N ASP A 117 20.58 -23.29 8.72
CA ASP A 117 21.16 -24.62 8.55
C ASP A 117 22.09 -24.64 7.31
N THR A 118 21.71 -23.92 6.24
CA THR A 118 22.49 -23.82 5.01
C THR A 118 23.70 -22.86 5.14
N ALA A 119 23.63 -21.88 6.06
CA ALA A 119 24.67 -20.87 6.23
C ALA A 119 26.07 -21.47 6.50
N SER A 120 26.13 -22.62 7.19
CA SER A 120 27.38 -23.33 7.46
C SER A 120 28.05 -23.91 6.19
N SER A 121 27.31 -24.06 5.10
CA SER A 121 27.80 -24.54 3.80
C SER A 121 28.23 -23.44 2.83
N LEU A 122 28.01 -22.17 3.20
CA LEU A 122 28.40 -21.03 2.38
C LEU A 122 29.91 -20.86 2.37
N PRO A 123 30.48 -20.22 1.33
CA PRO A 123 31.92 -20.00 1.22
C PRO A 123 32.44 -19.06 2.31
N THR A 124 33.74 -19.21 2.64
CA THR A 124 34.42 -18.31 3.56
C THR A 124 34.37 -16.87 3.01
N GLY A 125 33.90 -15.92 3.83
CA GLY A 125 33.71 -14.51 3.44
C GLY A 125 32.29 -14.14 3.09
N ALA A 126 31.43 -15.11 2.81
CA ALA A 126 29.99 -14.83 2.74
C ALA A 126 29.41 -14.64 4.14
N GLN A 127 28.56 -13.62 4.29
CA GLN A 127 27.87 -13.34 5.54
C GLN A 127 26.64 -14.25 5.70
N ASN A 128 26.09 -14.30 6.92
CA ASN A 128 24.87 -15.05 7.16
C ASN A 128 23.69 -14.42 6.43
N PRO A 129 22.77 -15.22 5.86
CA PRO A 129 21.54 -14.73 5.24
C PRO A 129 20.67 -13.96 6.25
N VAL A 130 20.20 -12.79 5.86
CA VAL A 130 19.29 -11.95 6.63
C VAL A 130 17.92 -11.96 5.97
N VAL A 131 16.88 -12.33 6.72
CA VAL A 131 15.50 -12.42 6.24
C VAL A 131 14.75 -11.16 6.65
N PHE A 132 14.21 -10.46 5.65
CA PHE A 132 13.38 -9.27 5.80
C PHE A 132 11.92 -9.63 5.57
N ASP A 133 11.21 -9.97 6.62
CA ASP A 133 9.77 -10.27 6.61
C ASP A 133 8.89 -9.02 6.86
N ASP A 134 9.48 -7.92 7.28
CA ASP A 134 8.83 -6.61 7.41
C ASP A 134 8.54 -5.92 6.06
N PHE A 135 8.86 -6.58 4.94
CA PHE A 135 8.65 -6.06 3.60
C PHE A 135 7.19 -5.66 3.32
N GLY A 136 6.24 -6.30 4.01
CA GLY A 136 4.81 -6.03 3.90
C GLY A 136 4.29 -4.89 4.76
N ASP A 137 5.06 -4.38 5.70
CA ASP A 137 4.61 -3.34 6.62
C ASP A 137 4.31 -2.02 5.89
N VAL A 138 3.15 -1.43 6.20
CA VAL A 138 2.74 -0.15 5.64
C VAL A 138 2.94 0.95 6.68
N TYR A 139 3.72 1.95 6.32
CA TYR A 139 3.99 3.14 7.11
C TYR A 139 3.08 4.28 6.66
N GLY A 140 1.80 4.18 7.03
CA GLY A 140 0.74 5.08 6.54
C GLY A 140 0.87 6.54 7.00
N LEU A 141 1.63 6.82 8.05
CA LEU A 141 1.94 8.18 8.49
C LEU A 141 3.41 8.47 8.18
N TYR A 142 3.66 9.33 7.22
CA TYR A 142 4.98 9.56 6.64
C TYR A 142 5.32 11.04 6.66
N TYR A 143 6.41 11.40 7.37
CA TYR A 143 6.79 12.78 7.61
C TYR A 143 8.20 13.07 7.12
N ALA A 144 8.43 14.29 6.64
CA ALA A 144 9.75 14.87 6.45
C ALA A 144 10.13 15.67 7.70
N LEU A 145 11.26 15.37 8.31
CA LEU A 145 11.86 16.14 9.38
C LEU A 145 12.98 16.98 8.79
N SER A 146 12.80 18.29 8.79
CA SER A 146 13.82 19.25 8.36
C SER A 146 14.14 20.25 9.45
N ALA A 147 15.42 20.64 9.53
CA ALA A 147 15.92 21.61 10.48
C ALA A 147 17.15 22.30 9.87
N PRO A 148 16.96 23.26 8.96
CA PRO A 148 18.04 23.85 8.16
C PRO A 148 19.09 24.63 8.99
N ASP A 149 18.72 25.06 10.18
CA ASP A 149 19.60 25.81 11.10
C ASP A 149 20.45 24.90 11.99
N PHE A 150 20.30 23.58 11.90
CA PHE A 150 20.95 22.59 12.76
C PHE A 150 21.85 21.67 11.95
N ASP A 151 22.89 21.14 12.59
CA ASP A 151 23.77 20.17 11.95
C ASP A 151 23.11 18.78 11.84
N THR A 152 23.68 17.90 11.02
CA THR A 152 23.16 16.56 10.77
C THR A 152 23.12 15.70 12.04
N ARG A 153 24.03 15.94 12.99
CA ARG A 153 24.07 15.23 14.28
C ARG A 153 22.88 15.63 15.14
N GLU A 154 22.61 16.93 15.23
CA GLU A 154 21.49 17.46 15.99
C GLU A 154 20.17 16.96 15.39
N LEU A 155 20.04 16.98 14.05
CA LEU A 155 18.88 16.47 13.35
C LEU A 155 18.64 14.97 13.65
N ARG A 156 19.70 14.16 13.73
CA ARG A 156 19.63 12.75 14.14
C ARG A 156 19.13 12.59 15.57
N GLU A 157 19.62 13.43 16.51
CA GLU A 157 19.17 13.39 17.91
C GLU A 157 17.70 13.78 18.04
N PHE A 158 17.24 14.80 17.31
CA PHE A 158 15.82 15.14 17.27
C PHE A 158 14.98 13.99 16.72
N ALA A 159 15.41 13.37 15.60
CA ALA A 159 14.73 12.21 15.06
C ALA A 159 14.65 11.05 16.06
N ARG A 160 15.71 10.82 16.86
CA ARG A 160 15.74 9.78 17.90
C ARG A 160 14.76 10.07 19.03
N ILE A 161 14.67 11.33 19.47
CA ILE A 161 13.71 11.77 20.50
C ILE A 161 12.28 11.57 19.98
N ILE A 162 11.97 12.10 18.80
CA ILE A 162 10.65 11.99 18.20
C ILE A 162 10.26 10.52 18.01
N ARG A 163 11.16 9.69 17.44
CA ARG A 163 10.93 8.25 17.26
C ARG A 163 10.58 7.55 18.57
N ARG A 164 11.36 7.80 19.63
CA ARG A 164 11.11 7.18 20.95
C ARG A 164 9.74 7.54 21.49
N ASP A 165 9.36 8.79 21.37
CA ASP A 165 8.10 9.29 21.89
C ASP A 165 6.91 8.82 21.09
N LEU A 166 7.03 8.73 19.75
CA LEU A 166 5.99 8.18 18.87
C LEU A 166 5.76 6.70 19.13
N LEU A 167 6.80 5.92 19.41
CA LEU A 167 6.66 4.50 19.78
C LEU A 167 5.84 4.25 21.07
N THR A 168 5.68 5.27 21.92
CA THR A 168 4.84 5.18 23.12
C THR A 168 3.37 5.50 22.85
N THR A 169 3.01 5.91 21.65
CA THR A 169 1.64 6.25 21.27
C THR A 169 0.83 4.96 21.04
N GLU A 170 -0.33 4.89 21.66
CA GLU A 170 -1.21 3.72 21.56
C GLU A 170 -1.66 3.50 20.10
N GLY A 171 -1.50 2.27 19.62
CA GLY A 171 -1.82 1.87 18.25
C GLY A 171 -0.66 1.99 17.26
N VAL A 172 0.49 2.55 17.65
CA VAL A 172 1.72 2.58 16.85
C VAL A 172 2.45 1.23 17.00
N ALA A 173 2.78 0.60 15.86
CA ALA A 173 3.55 -0.65 15.84
C ALA A 173 5.05 -0.40 15.68
N LYS A 174 5.42 0.40 14.67
CA LYS A 174 6.82 0.66 14.31
C LYS A 174 7.00 2.12 13.92
N VAL A 175 8.20 2.64 14.18
CA VAL A 175 8.64 3.95 13.69
C VAL A 175 10.02 3.77 13.09
N ASN A 176 10.15 4.04 11.77
CA ASN A 176 11.42 3.99 11.06
C ASN A 176 11.94 5.41 10.81
N VAL A 177 13.25 5.56 10.71
CA VAL A 177 13.92 6.84 10.38
C VAL A 177 14.87 6.56 9.23
N THR A 178 14.69 7.26 8.11
CA THR A 178 15.49 7.10 6.91
C THR A 178 16.25 8.38 6.59
N GLY A 179 17.45 8.27 6.00
CA GLY A 179 18.33 9.39 5.66
C GLY A 179 19.33 9.78 6.74
N VAL A 180 19.39 9.02 7.84
CA VAL A 180 20.37 9.28 8.91
C VAL A 180 21.78 9.06 8.39
N GLN A 181 22.59 10.11 8.42
CA GLN A 181 23.99 10.04 8.04
C GLN A 181 24.81 9.32 9.12
N LYS A 182 25.62 8.37 8.70
CA LYS A 182 26.57 7.65 9.58
C LYS A 182 27.79 8.52 9.81
N GLU A 183 28.24 8.59 11.05
CA GLU A 183 29.50 9.21 11.44
C GLU A 183 30.58 8.17 11.64
N GLN A 184 31.81 8.55 11.38
CA GLN A 184 33.00 7.75 11.59
C GLN A 184 34.12 8.59 12.21
N ILE A 185 34.97 7.93 12.97
CA ILE A 185 36.23 8.53 13.43
C ILE A 185 37.29 8.24 12.39
N VAL A 186 37.80 9.29 11.76
CA VAL A 186 38.88 9.19 10.76
C VAL A 186 40.20 9.54 11.40
N ALA A 187 41.16 8.62 11.27
CA ALA A 187 42.54 8.84 11.72
C ALA A 187 43.42 9.23 10.51
N TYR A 188 43.77 10.53 10.42
CA TYR A 188 44.69 11.03 9.42
C TYR A 188 46.13 10.76 9.85
N ILE A 189 46.84 9.93 9.11
CA ILE A 189 48.17 9.45 9.44
C ILE A 189 49.15 9.89 8.37
N ASN A 190 50.33 10.36 8.79
CA ASN A 190 51.44 10.60 7.88
C ASN A 190 52.25 9.28 7.68
N PRO A 191 52.23 8.67 6.49
CA PRO A 191 52.91 7.39 6.26
C PRO A 191 54.42 7.46 6.44
N TYR A 192 55.06 8.61 6.17
CA TYR A 192 56.50 8.80 6.37
C TYR A 192 56.87 8.85 7.86
N GLN A 193 56.04 9.44 8.68
CA GLN A 193 56.21 9.47 10.13
C GLN A 193 56.03 8.06 10.73
N LEU A 194 55.04 7.30 10.26
CA LEU A 194 54.78 5.94 10.72
C LEU A 194 55.97 5.01 10.37
N ALA A 195 56.45 5.10 9.12
CA ALA A 195 57.64 4.34 8.66
C ALA A 195 58.88 4.72 9.44
N GLY A 196 59.09 5.99 9.75
CA GLY A 196 60.25 6.48 10.57
C GLY A 196 60.22 5.97 12.00
N LEU A 197 59.07 5.60 12.53
CA LEU A 197 58.88 5.01 13.85
C LEU A 197 58.89 3.48 13.83
N GLY A 198 58.98 2.84 12.66
CA GLY A 198 58.91 1.39 12.51
C GLY A 198 57.57 0.76 12.87
N ILE A 199 56.50 1.57 12.87
CA ILE A 199 55.11 1.10 13.14
C ILE A 199 54.48 0.73 11.80
N SER A 200 54.00 -0.50 11.69
CA SER A 200 53.26 -0.89 10.50
C SER A 200 51.75 -0.51 10.61
N PHE A 201 51.11 -0.34 9.47
CA PHE A 201 49.66 -0.06 9.46
C PHE A 201 48.83 -1.15 10.14
N PRO A 202 49.09 -2.46 9.96
CA PRO A 202 48.42 -3.53 10.70
C PRO A 202 48.62 -3.45 12.23
N ASP A 203 49.78 -3.05 12.71
CA ASP A 203 50.04 -2.91 14.15
C ASP A 203 49.15 -1.80 14.75
N LEU A 204 48.98 -0.70 14.01
CA LEU A 204 48.09 0.39 14.42
C LEU A 204 46.62 -0.03 14.38
N ALA A 205 46.19 -0.75 13.35
CA ALA A 205 44.84 -1.28 13.25
C ALA A 205 44.52 -2.23 14.40
N SER A 206 45.41 -3.18 14.71
CA SER A 206 45.21 -4.12 15.82
C SER A 206 45.16 -3.41 17.17
N LEU A 207 45.95 -2.34 17.34
CA LEU A 207 45.88 -1.53 18.56
C LEU A 207 44.50 -0.91 18.76
N PHE A 208 43.86 -0.37 17.71
CA PHE A 208 42.50 0.13 17.81
C PHE A 208 41.52 -0.99 18.11
N GLU A 209 41.60 -2.14 17.42
CA GLU A 209 40.74 -3.29 17.69
C GLU A 209 40.83 -3.76 19.14
N ASP A 210 42.03 -3.89 19.68
CA ASP A 210 42.26 -4.38 21.03
C ASP A 210 41.85 -3.40 22.13
N ASN A 211 42.03 -2.10 21.92
CA ASN A 211 41.68 -1.07 22.92
C ASN A 211 40.23 -0.57 22.84
N LEU A 212 39.58 -0.67 21.69
CA LEU A 212 38.15 -0.28 21.52
C LEU A 212 37.22 -1.43 21.86
N ARG A 213 37.71 -2.66 22.01
CA ARG A 213 36.91 -3.83 22.36
C ARG A 213 36.62 -3.88 23.86
N PRO A 214 35.37 -3.99 24.31
CA PRO A 214 35.06 -4.19 25.73
C PRO A 214 35.72 -5.45 26.29
N PHE A 215 36.43 -5.32 27.39
CA PHE A 215 37.11 -6.44 28.05
C PHE A 215 36.30 -6.94 29.25
N ASN A 216 36.09 -8.25 29.35
CA ASN A 216 35.45 -8.86 30.50
C ASN A 216 36.53 -9.13 31.58
N GLY A 217 36.58 -8.25 32.58
CA GLY A 217 37.51 -8.38 33.72
C GLY A 217 37.26 -9.56 34.64
N GLY A 218 36.17 -10.29 34.47
CA GLY A 218 35.80 -11.42 35.34
C GLY A 218 35.13 -11.00 36.64
N ARG A 219 35.22 -11.88 37.63
CA ARG A 219 34.68 -11.68 39.00
C ARG A 219 35.69 -12.04 40.03
N ILE A 220 35.79 -11.25 41.09
CA ILE A 220 36.64 -11.51 42.24
C ILE A 220 35.72 -11.85 43.43
N LYS A 221 36.03 -12.94 44.13
CA LYS A 221 35.33 -13.28 45.35
C LYS A 221 35.92 -12.47 46.51
N VAL A 222 35.13 -11.61 47.10
CA VAL A 222 35.47 -10.84 48.31
C VAL A 222 34.51 -11.30 49.41
N ASP A 223 35.01 -12.02 50.38
CA ASP A 223 34.21 -12.70 51.41
C ASP A 223 33.15 -13.62 50.78
N GLU A 224 31.88 -13.37 51.05
CA GLU A 224 30.74 -14.12 50.51
C GLU A 224 30.18 -13.50 49.20
N LYS A 225 30.75 -12.42 48.73
CA LYS A 225 30.24 -11.67 47.57
C LYS A 225 31.12 -11.88 46.32
N ASN A 226 30.46 -12.12 45.19
CA ASN A 226 31.10 -12.08 43.88
C ASN A 226 31.08 -10.64 43.34
N VAL A 227 32.23 -9.95 43.39
CA VAL A 227 32.39 -8.60 42.86
C VAL A 227 32.83 -8.69 41.42
N ARG A 228 32.07 -8.06 40.50
CA ARG A 228 32.43 -7.98 39.09
C ARG A 228 33.53 -6.96 38.89
N LEU A 229 34.59 -7.37 38.25
CA LEU A 229 35.65 -6.45 37.85
C LEU A 229 35.26 -5.79 36.54
N ILE A 230 34.99 -4.51 36.58
CA ILE A 230 34.74 -3.69 35.40
C ILE A 230 36.05 -3.01 35.00
N VAL A 231 36.54 -3.34 33.82
CA VAL A 231 37.70 -2.68 33.24
C VAL A 231 37.14 -1.68 32.21
N GLU A 232 37.09 -0.41 32.55
CA GLU A 232 36.79 0.66 31.62
C GLU A 232 38.00 0.87 30.69
N ARG A 233 38.10 0.09 29.62
CA ARG A 233 39.14 0.21 28.61
C ARG A 233 38.63 0.74 27.28
N ALA A 234 37.34 0.67 27.00
CA ALA A 234 36.84 1.18 25.73
C ALA A 234 36.62 2.69 25.87
N PRO A 235 37.48 3.52 25.28
CA PRO A 235 37.28 4.94 25.24
C PRO A 235 36.04 5.24 24.42
N ASP A 236 35.15 6.07 24.96
CA ASP A 236 33.92 6.49 24.32
C ASP A 236 33.96 7.92 23.77
N ARG A 237 35.08 8.63 24.00
CA ARG A 237 35.31 9.99 23.56
C ARG A 237 36.53 10.10 22.66
N LEU A 238 36.48 11.00 21.68
CA LEU A 238 37.56 11.25 20.74
C LEU A 238 38.90 11.58 21.46
N GLU A 239 38.84 12.36 22.55
CA GLU A 239 40.00 12.72 23.37
C GLU A 239 40.63 11.50 24.04
N GLU A 240 39.81 10.56 24.51
CA GLU A 240 40.29 9.32 25.15
C GLU A 240 41.00 8.42 24.14
N ILE A 241 40.42 8.29 22.91
CA ILE A 241 41.02 7.56 21.79
C ILE A 241 42.33 8.22 21.39
N SER A 242 42.39 9.55 21.34
CA SER A 242 43.61 10.31 21.02
C SER A 242 44.73 10.07 22.02
N ASN A 243 44.42 9.80 23.27
CA ASN A 243 45.34 9.54 24.35
C ASN A 243 45.76 8.06 24.52
N LEU A 244 45.23 7.15 23.69
CA LEU A 244 45.65 5.75 23.69
C LEU A 244 47.15 5.64 23.44
N SER A 245 47.82 4.71 24.16
CA SER A 245 49.24 4.51 24.11
C SER A 245 49.61 3.46 23.06
N VAL A 246 50.43 3.86 22.10
CA VAL A 246 51.03 3.01 21.06
C VAL A 246 52.46 2.66 21.44
N VAL A 247 52.79 1.40 21.55
CA VAL A 247 54.17 0.95 21.82
C VAL A 247 54.92 0.91 20.51
N VAL A 248 56.11 1.61 20.45
CA VAL A 248 56.95 1.61 19.26
C VAL A 248 57.75 0.29 19.20
N PRO A 249 57.61 -0.53 18.13
CA PRO A 249 58.29 -1.82 18.01
C PRO A 249 59.81 -1.68 18.17
N GLY A 250 60.41 -2.61 18.90
CA GLY A 250 61.85 -2.63 19.12
C GLY A 250 62.39 -1.56 20.10
N THR A 251 61.52 -0.78 20.73
CA THR A 251 61.90 0.23 21.73
C THR A 251 60.97 0.14 22.95
N ASN A 252 61.45 0.66 24.11
CA ASN A 252 60.61 0.77 25.32
C ASN A 252 59.82 2.10 25.38
N ARG A 253 59.64 2.75 24.22
CA ARG A 253 58.93 4.03 24.13
C ARG A 253 57.47 3.80 23.77
N SER A 254 56.59 4.51 24.45
CA SER A 254 55.17 4.62 24.05
C SER A 254 54.90 6.04 23.59
N LEU A 255 54.12 6.16 22.51
CA LEU A 255 53.61 7.42 21.97
C LEU A 255 52.10 7.42 22.12
N ARG A 256 51.47 8.58 22.17
CA ARG A 256 50.00 8.67 22.11
C ARG A 256 49.57 8.60 20.65
N VAL A 257 48.35 8.13 20.41
CA VAL A 257 47.73 8.19 19.07
C VAL A 257 47.78 9.60 18.52
N ALA A 258 47.53 10.63 19.35
CA ALA A 258 47.60 12.04 18.96
C ALA A 258 48.99 12.50 18.46
N ASP A 259 50.06 11.78 18.83
CA ASP A 259 51.43 12.10 18.38
C ASP A 259 51.72 11.56 16.98
N ILE A 260 50.93 10.60 16.46
CA ILE A 260 51.13 9.89 15.16
C ILE A 260 49.94 10.04 14.21
N ALA A 261 48.75 10.42 14.71
CA ALA A 261 47.52 10.57 13.93
C ALA A 261 46.70 11.76 14.40
N THR A 262 46.05 12.44 13.48
CA THR A 262 45.02 13.45 13.79
C THR A 262 43.66 12.79 13.67
N LEU A 263 42.96 12.65 14.79
CA LEU A 263 41.60 12.06 14.82
C LEU A 263 40.56 13.14 14.59
N LYS A 264 39.65 12.86 13.69
CA LYS A 264 38.46 13.71 13.47
C LYS A 264 37.20 12.87 13.42
N LEU A 265 36.11 13.40 13.96
CA LEU A 265 34.79 12.84 13.79
C LEU A 265 34.17 13.52 12.57
N GLU A 266 33.92 12.73 11.54
CA GLU A 266 33.39 13.21 10.25
C GLU A 266 32.27 12.32 9.79
N PRO A 267 31.31 12.80 8.95
CA PRO A 267 30.39 11.92 8.25
C PRO A 267 31.16 10.87 7.43
N ALA A 268 30.62 9.67 7.31
CA ALA A 268 31.21 8.67 6.43
C ALA A 268 31.24 9.18 4.98
N ASP A 269 32.36 8.97 4.26
CA ASP A 269 32.54 9.47 2.89
C ASP A 269 31.44 9.03 1.93
N ILE A 270 30.94 7.81 2.12
CA ILE A 270 29.85 7.24 1.34
C ILE A 270 28.68 7.02 2.28
N GLN A 271 27.66 7.84 2.11
CA GLN A 271 26.39 7.66 2.79
C GLN A 271 25.50 6.78 1.91
N PRO A 272 24.93 5.70 2.45
CA PRO A 272 24.16 4.76 1.64
C PRO A 272 22.82 5.35 1.16
N VAL A 273 22.30 6.37 1.84
CA VAL A 273 21.01 7.00 1.55
C VAL A 273 21.05 8.46 1.94
N HIS A 274 20.56 9.31 1.02
CA HIS A 274 20.28 10.72 1.32
C HIS A 274 18.81 10.99 1.12
N VAL A 275 18.23 11.83 1.97
CA VAL A 275 16.84 12.29 1.86
C VAL A 275 16.84 13.81 1.82
N ARG A 276 15.99 14.37 0.94
CA ARG A 276 15.80 15.79 0.78
C ARG A 276 14.32 16.12 0.71
N TYR A 277 13.95 17.28 1.20
CA TYR A 277 12.58 17.79 1.13
C TYR A 277 12.60 19.24 0.66
N ASN A 278 11.95 19.51 -0.48
CA ASN A 278 11.87 20.85 -1.08
C ASN A 278 13.23 21.56 -1.24
N GLY A 279 14.26 20.83 -1.65
CA GLY A 279 15.60 21.39 -1.87
C GLY A 279 16.52 21.39 -0.66
N GLU A 280 16.04 21.03 0.53
CA GLU A 280 16.80 21.00 1.78
C GLU A 280 17.11 19.56 2.22
N GLU A 281 18.18 19.37 2.98
CA GLU A 281 18.47 18.09 3.62
C GLU A 281 17.40 17.79 4.69
N ALA A 282 16.94 16.55 4.71
CA ALA A 282 15.89 16.11 5.61
C ALA A 282 16.09 14.65 6.01
N LEU A 283 15.40 14.24 7.08
CA LEU A 283 15.18 12.86 7.42
C LEU A 283 13.71 12.53 7.19
N THR A 284 13.39 11.26 6.93
CA THR A 284 11.99 10.84 6.99
C THR A 284 11.72 10.02 8.24
N LEU A 285 10.56 10.29 8.85
CA LEU A 285 9.98 9.45 9.89
C LEU A 285 8.74 8.79 9.33
N SER A 286 8.73 7.49 9.34
CA SER A 286 7.63 6.67 8.88
C SER A 286 7.05 5.86 10.04
N VAL A 287 5.73 5.95 10.23
CA VAL A 287 5.00 5.33 11.33
C VAL A 287 4.03 4.29 10.79
N SER A 288 4.15 3.06 11.28
CA SER A 288 3.23 1.96 10.98
C SER A 288 2.30 1.75 12.18
N ALA A 289 1.01 1.56 11.90
CA ALA A 289 0.01 1.20 12.90
C ALA A 289 -0.02 -0.31 13.14
N LEU A 290 -0.54 -0.71 14.29
CA LEU A 290 -0.87 -2.11 14.55
C LEU A 290 -1.95 -2.60 13.57
N THR A 291 -1.96 -3.89 13.30
CA THR A 291 -3.08 -4.55 12.62
C THR A 291 -4.36 -4.42 13.45
N ASP A 292 -5.51 -4.34 12.79
CA ASP A 292 -6.85 -4.31 13.41
C ASP A 292 -7.19 -3.04 14.24
N VAL A 293 -6.41 -1.96 14.09
CA VAL A 293 -6.74 -0.66 14.71
C VAL A 293 -7.39 0.29 13.71
N ASN A 294 -8.14 1.26 14.22
CA ASN A 294 -8.64 2.36 13.41
C ASN A 294 -7.49 3.33 13.11
N ILE A 295 -7.06 3.40 11.85
CA ILE A 295 -5.94 4.25 11.44
C ILE A 295 -6.24 5.74 11.66
N VAL A 296 -7.51 6.16 11.60
CA VAL A 296 -7.91 7.55 11.84
C VAL A 296 -7.62 7.94 13.29
N ASP A 297 -8.02 7.11 14.26
CA ASP A 297 -7.77 7.36 15.68
C ASP A 297 -6.27 7.35 16.02
N VAL A 298 -5.50 6.47 15.36
CA VAL A 298 -4.03 6.43 15.51
C VAL A 298 -3.40 7.70 14.95
N GLY A 299 -3.83 8.13 13.75
CA GLY A 299 -3.35 9.35 13.12
C GLY A 299 -3.63 10.60 13.96
N GLU A 300 -4.83 10.74 14.51
CA GLU A 300 -5.17 11.84 15.42
C GLU A 300 -4.24 11.87 16.65
N ARG A 301 -4.01 10.71 17.28
CA ARG A 301 -3.11 10.61 18.44
C ARG A 301 -1.65 10.92 18.08
N VAL A 302 -1.18 10.43 16.94
CA VAL A 302 0.17 10.70 16.44
C VAL A 302 0.34 12.18 16.10
N ASN A 303 -0.60 12.78 15.37
CA ASN A 303 -0.55 14.19 15.01
C ASN A 303 -0.59 15.11 16.25
N ALA A 304 -1.46 14.83 17.23
CA ALA A 304 -1.50 15.56 18.51
C ALA A 304 -0.18 15.41 19.30
N LYS A 305 0.44 14.21 19.26
CA LYS A 305 1.73 13.97 19.89
C LYS A 305 2.85 14.73 19.18
N VAL A 306 2.85 14.77 17.86
CA VAL A 306 3.79 15.55 17.02
C VAL A 306 3.69 17.03 17.33
N GLU A 307 2.49 17.58 17.36
CA GLU A 307 2.29 19.00 17.70
C GLU A 307 2.85 19.35 19.08
N LYS A 308 2.63 18.50 20.08
CA LYS A 308 3.18 18.67 21.42
C LYS A 308 4.70 18.60 21.41
N LEU A 309 5.29 17.63 20.72
CA LEU A 309 6.74 17.47 20.64
C LEU A 309 7.41 18.67 19.96
N LEU A 310 6.81 19.21 18.89
CA LEU A 310 7.33 20.41 18.22
C LEU A 310 7.34 21.64 19.11
N GLN A 311 6.46 21.74 20.13
CA GLN A 311 6.49 22.82 21.12
C GLN A 311 7.61 22.65 22.17
N GLU A 312 8.09 21.43 22.37
CA GLU A 312 9.16 21.09 23.32
C GLU A 312 10.56 21.14 22.67
N LEU A 313 10.62 21.09 21.34
CA LEU A 313 11.84 21.11 20.55
C LEU A 313 12.27 22.56 20.19
N PRO A 314 13.56 22.79 19.86
CA PRO A 314 14.02 24.11 19.43
C PRO A 314 13.26 24.65 18.21
N VAL A 315 13.15 25.95 18.11
CA VAL A 315 12.55 26.64 16.96
C VAL A 315 13.40 26.41 15.71
N GLY A 316 12.77 26.19 14.57
CA GLY A 316 13.43 25.87 13.29
C GLY A 316 13.31 24.39 12.89
N ILE A 317 12.85 23.52 13.79
CA ILE A 317 12.56 22.13 13.48
C ILE A 317 11.14 22.03 12.91
N THR A 318 10.99 21.39 11.75
CA THR A 318 9.69 21.16 11.12
C THR A 318 9.50 19.67 10.86
N LEU A 319 8.28 19.19 11.09
CA LEU A 319 7.84 17.84 10.74
C LEU A 319 6.63 17.93 9.83
N THR A 320 6.86 17.81 8.53
CA THR A 320 5.84 18.03 7.50
C THR A 320 5.31 16.67 6.99
N PRO A 321 3.99 16.45 6.94
CA PRO A 321 3.43 15.21 6.41
C PRO A 321 3.66 15.11 4.91
N ILE A 322 4.40 14.08 4.49
CA ILE A 322 4.56 13.67 3.09
C ILE A 322 3.33 12.87 2.66
N TYR A 323 2.89 11.94 3.49
CA TYR A 323 1.67 11.16 3.31
C TYR A 323 1.00 10.93 4.66
N ASP A 324 -0.31 11.14 4.70
CA ASP A 324 -1.12 10.93 5.91
C ASP A 324 -2.32 10.05 5.53
N GLN A 325 -2.17 8.74 5.77
CA GLN A 325 -3.21 7.75 5.52
C GLN A 325 -4.46 7.99 6.35
N ALA A 326 -4.32 8.52 7.57
CA ALA A 326 -5.45 8.78 8.45
C ALA A 326 -6.39 9.84 7.86
N SER A 327 -5.83 10.93 7.33
CA SER A 327 -6.61 11.98 6.67
C SER A 327 -7.28 11.49 5.39
N VAL A 328 -6.58 10.68 4.59
CA VAL A 328 -7.11 10.07 3.36
C VAL A 328 -8.28 9.14 3.65
N VAL A 329 -8.17 8.34 4.71
CA VAL A 329 -9.25 7.42 5.14
C VAL A 329 -10.43 8.19 5.69
N ASP A 330 -10.21 9.20 6.53
CA ASP A 330 -11.29 10.01 7.10
C ASP A 330 -12.08 10.76 6.02
N GLU A 331 -11.39 11.37 5.06
CA GLU A 331 -12.03 12.02 3.90
C GLU A 331 -12.85 11.01 3.08
N SER A 332 -12.30 9.81 2.84
CA SER A 332 -12.99 8.76 2.10
C SER A 332 -14.25 8.26 2.81
N VAL A 333 -14.19 8.04 4.12
CA VAL A 333 -15.33 7.60 4.94
C VAL A 333 -16.39 8.71 5.05
N THR A 334 -15.97 9.94 5.29
CA THR A 334 -16.90 11.10 5.38
C THR A 334 -17.56 11.34 4.03
N GLY A 335 -16.80 11.30 2.93
CA GLY A 335 -17.33 11.38 1.57
C GLY A 335 -18.34 10.28 1.27
N PHE A 336 -18.07 9.05 1.71
CA PHE A 336 -19.01 7.93 1.58
C PHE A 336 -20.30 8.18 2.36
N ILE A 337 -20.24 8.63 3.62
CA ILE A 337 -21.42 8.91 4.43
C ILE A 337 -22.29 9.97 3.76
N ASN A 338 -21.69 11.03 3.25
CA ASN A 338 -22.38 12.08 2.53
C ASN A 338 -23.06 11.55 1.25
N ASN A 339 -22.34 10.74 0.48
CA ASN A 339 -22.89 10.09 -0.72
C ASN A 339 -24.01 9.12 -0.40
N LEU A 340 -23.91 8.37 0.70
CA LEU A 340 -24.93 7.47 1.20
C LEU A 340 -26.22 8.24 1.53
N VAL A 341 -26.12 9.30 2.34
CA VAL A 341 -27.28 10.13 2.72
C VAL A 341 -27.92 10.75 1.48
N MET A 342 -27.10 11.31 0.59
CA MET A 342 -27.55 11.89 -0.67
C MET A 342 -28.26 10.85 -1.55
N SER A 343 -27.70 9.67 -1.71
CA SER A 343 -28.27 8.59 -2.54
C SER A 343 -29.62 8.12 -1.98
N VAL A 344 -29.71 7.88 -0.67
CA VAL A 344 -30.99 7.52 -0.02
C VAL A 344 -32.03 8.63 -0.21
N ALA A 345 -31.62 9.90 -0.05
CA ALA A 345 -32.50 11.03 -0.24
C ALA A 345 -32.99 11.16 -1.69
N VAL A 346 -32.09 11.07 -2.67
CA VAL A 346 -32.43 11.15 -4.11
C VAL A 346 -33.34 10.01 -4.52
N VAL A 347 -33.02 8.77 -4.13
CA VAL A 347 -33.84 7.59 -4.44
C VAL A 347 -35.24 7.74 -3.81
N THR A 348 -35.29 8.11 -2.52
CA THR A 348 -36.56 8.30 -1.82
C THR A 348 -37.38 9.41 -2.47
N LEU A 349 -36.78 10.55 -2.81
CA LEU A 349 -37.45 11.67 -3.47
C LEU A 349 -38.00 11.27 -4.86
N THR A 350 -37.17 10.58 -5.65
CA THR A 350 -37.55 10.08 -6.97
C THR A 350 -38.76 9.14 -6.87
N LEU A 351 -38.73 8.18 -5.93
CA LEU A 351 -39.84 7.28 -5.69
C LEU A 351 -41.10 8.02 -5.19
N CYS A 352 -40.94 9.04 -4.34
CA CYS A 352 -42.05 9.89 -3.91
C CYS A 352 -42.72 10.60 -5.09
N LEU A 353 -41.92 11.06 -6.07
CA LEU A 353 -42.45 11.75 -7.26
C LEU A 353 -43.20 10.80 -8.22
N PHE A 354 -42.64 9.60 -8.47
CA PHE A 354 -43.19 8.67 -9.46
C PHE A 354 -44.25 7.70 -8.91
N MET A 355 -44.05 7.20 -7.68
CA MET A 355 -44.94 6.20 -7.04
C MET A 355 -45.81 6.79 -5.91
N GLY A 356 -45.61 8.08 -5.61
CA GLY A 356 -46.29 8.77 -4.50
C GLY A 356 -45.54 8.66 -3.18
N TRP A 357 -45.69 9.67 -2.32
CA TRP A 357 -44.88 9.86 -1.10
C TRP A 357 -44.92 8.65 -0.15
N ARG A 358 -46.05 7.89 -0.09
CA ARG A 358 -46.17 6.72 0.79
C ARG A 358 -45.28 5.57 0.37
N SER A 359 -45.22 5.28 -0.93
CA SER A 359 -44.36 4.23 -1.47
C SER A 359 -42.89 4.65 -1.38
N GLY A 360 -42.58 5.91 -1.66
CA GLY A 360 -41.23 6.44 -1.54
C GLY A 360 -40.69 6.31 -0.11
N VAL A 361 -41.49 6.68 0.91
CA VAL A 361 -41.09 6.55 2.31
C VAL A 361 -40.93 5.08 2.72
N VAL A 362 -41.80 4.17 2.28
CA VAL A 362 -41.66 2.73 2.58
C VAL A 362 -40.36 2.17 2.01
N VAL A 363 -40.12 2.40 0.73
CA VAL A 363 -38.90 1.85 0.07
C VAL A 363 -37.64 2.53 0.59
N GLY A 364 -37.66 3.85 0.80
CA GLY A 364 -36.51 4.58 1.37
C GLY A 364 -36.16 4.14 2.79
N SER A 365 -37.19 3.85 3.63
CA SER A 365 -36.93 3.29 4.97
C SER A 365 -36.30 1.90 4.91
N VAL A 366 -36.75 1.04 3.99
CA VAL A 366 -36.19 -0.29 3.79
C VAL A 366 -34.71 -0.19 3.32
N LEU A 367 -34.43 0.73 2.39
CA LEU A 367 -33.07 0.98 1.93
C LEU A 367 -32.13 1.38 3.09
N LEU A 368 -32.58 2.34 3.93
CA LEU A 368 -31.79 2.77 5.10
C LEU A 368 -31.52 1.61 6.07
N VAL A 369 -32.57 0.81 6.39
CA VAL A 369 -32.40 -0.36 7.27
C VAL A 369 -31.47 -1.40 6.64
N THR A 370 -31.54 -1.60 5.33
CA THR A 370 -30.65 -2.53 4.60
C THR A 370 -29.19 -2.11 4.72
N VAL A 371 -28.89 -0.84 4.50
CA VAL A 371 -27.54 -0.31 4.55
C VAL A 371 -26.95 -0.42 5.96
N LEU A 372 -27.70 0.02 6.98
CA LEU A 372 -27.24 -0.09 8.37
C LEU A 372 -27.11 -1.55 8.82
N GLY A 373 -28.02 -2.42 8.38
CA GLY A 373 -27.92 -3.86 8.59
C GLY A 373 -26.70 -4.47 7.92
N THR A 374 -26.34 -3.99 6.74
CA THR A 374 -25.11 -4.43 6.05
C THR A 374 -23.86 -4.05 6.85
N ILE A 375 -23.78 -2.82 7.36
CA ILE A 375 -22.66 -2.36 8.21
C ILE A 375 -22.57 -3.21 9.49
N LEU A 376 -23.73 -3.55 10.10
CA LEU A 376 -23.74 -4.42 11.28
C LEU A 376 -23.14 -5.80 10.98
N ILE A 377 -23.52 -6.42 9.86
CA ILE A 377 -23.02 -7.74 9.50
C ILE A 377 -21.55 -7.66 9.07
N MET A 378 -21.13 -6.60 8.38
CA MET A 378 -19.72 -6.36 8.08
C MET A 378 -18.89 -6.35 9.37
N TRP A 379 -19.33 -5.62 10.39
CA TRP A 379 -18.64 -5.59 11.69
C TRP A 379 -18.58 -6.97 12.34
N LEU A 380 -19.66 -7.76 12.29
CA LEU A 380 -19.69 -9.14 12.83
C LEU A 380 -18.82 -10.12 12.03
N MET A 381 -18.56 -9.84 10.76
CA MET A 381 -17.68 -10.64 9.87
C MET A 381 -16.24 -10.11 9.84
N ASP A 382 -15.92 -9.12 10.65
CA ASP A 382 -14.61 -8.45 10.69
C ASP A 382 -14.17 -7.84 9.34
N ILE A 383 -15.14 -7.34 8.57
CA ILE A 383 -14.90 -6.62 7.32
C ILE A 383 -14.87 -5.12 7.64
N GLN A 384 -13.69 -4.50 7.53
CA GLN A 384 -13.49 -3.09 7.84
C GLN A 384 -14.11 -2.17 6.77
N LEU A 385 -14.35 -0.90 7.15
CA LEU A 385 -14.67 0.16 6.21
C LEU A 385 -13.39 0.60 5.49
N GLN A 386 -13.31 0.28 4.21
CA GLN A 386 -12.20 0.62 3.34
C GLN A 386 -12.72 0.91 1.92
N ARG A 387 -11.90 1.47 1.05
CA ARG A 387 -12.33 1.95 -0.28
C ARG A 387 -13.14 0.92 -1.07
N ILE A 388 -12.74 -0.35 -1.04
CA ILE A 388 -13.40 -1.42 -1.81
C ILE A 388 -14.77 -1.76 -1.21
N SER A 389 -14.87 -1.89 0.12
CA SER A 389 -16.14 -2.18 0.80
C SER A 389 -17.14 -1.02 0.68
N LEU A 390 -16.66 0.23 0.76
CA LEU A 390 -17.46 1.43 0.56
C LEU A 390 -17.96 1.51 -0.90
N GLY A 391 -17.09 1.26 -1.88
CA GLY A 391 -17.46 1.19 -3.29
C GLY A 391 -18.47 0.09 -3.58
N ALA A 392 -18.31 -1.10 -2.99
CA ALA A 392 -19.27 -2.20 -3.09
C ALA A 392 -20.65 -1.82 -2.56
N MET A 393 -20.70 -1.08 -1.45
CA MET A 393 -21.97 -0.62 -0.87
C MET A 393 -22.68 0.40 -1.76
N VAL A 394 -21.91 1.31 -2.42
CA VAL A 394 -22.48 2.26 -3.40
C VAL A 394 -23.06 1.52 -4.61
N ILE A 395 -22.32 0.52 -5.13
CA ILE A 395 -22.80 -0.33 -6.25
C ILE A 395 -24.08 -1.07 -5.83
N ALA A 396 -24.05 -1.69 -4.65
CA ALA A 396 -25.18 -2.44 -4.14
C ALA A 396 -26.42 -1.57 -3.96
N MET A 397 -26.29 -0.30 -3.51
CA MET A 397 -27.43 0.60 -3.30
C MET A 397 -28.37 0.71 -4.50
N GLY A 398 -27.82 0.74 -5.72
CA GLY A 398 -28.63 0.74 -6.94
C GLY A 398 -29.47 -0.51 -7.13
N MET A 399 -28.98 -1.67 -6.66
CA MET A 399 -29.67 -2.96 -6.78
C MET A 399 -30.58 -3.29 -5.58
N LEU A 400 -30.33 -2.66 -4.41
CA LEU A 400 -31.10 -2.95 -3.18
C LEU A 400 -32.56 -2.51 -3.25
N VAL A 401 -32.82 -1.47 -4.03
CA VAL A 401 -34.14 -0.85 -4.12
C VAL A 401 -35.14 -1.72 -4.88
N ASP A 402 -34.67 -2.50 -5.86
CA ASP A 402 -35.52 -3.25 -6.79
C ASP A 402 -36.41 -4.27 -6.09
N ASN A 403 -35.88 -5.03 -5.14
CA ASN A 403 -36.67 -6.00 -4.36
C ASN A 403 -37.84 -5.33 -3.61
N ALA A 404 -37.57 -4.18 -3.00
CA ALA A 404 -38.57 -3.45 -2.24
C ALA A 404 -39.61 -2.80 -3.13
N ILE A 405 -39.21 -2.25 -4.30
CA ILE A 405 -40.12 -1.61 -5.27
C ILE A 405 -41.16 -2.62 -5.76
N VAL A 406 -40.72 -3.81 -6.20
CA VAL A 406 -41.64 -4.84 -6.77
C VAL A 406 -42.72 -5.25 -5.77
N VAL A 407 -42.33 -5.47 -4.50
CA VAL A 407 -43.28 -5.85 -3.46
C VAL A 407 -44.19 -4.67 -3.08
N ALA A 408 -43.65 -3.45 -2.93
CA ALA A 408 -44.37 -2.24 -2.56
C ALA A 408 -45.40 -1.86 -3.62
N GLU A 409 -45.02 -1.82 -4.90
CA GLU A 409 -45.91 -1.48 -6.02
C GLU A 409 -47.03 -2.52 -6.18
N GLY A 410 -46.67 -3.81 -6.18
CA GLY A 410 -47.61 -4.90 -6.29
C GLY A 410 -48.67 -4.88 -5.17
N MET A 411 -48.22 -4.58 -3.94
CA MET A 411 -49.12 -4.44 -2.78
C MET A 411 -50.01 -3.20 -2.90
N MET A 412 -49.46 -2.05 -3.30
CA MET A 412 -50.17 -0.81 -3.50
C MET A 412 -51.29 -0.96 -4.56
N LEU A 413 -50.95 -1.52 -5.73
CA LEU A 413 -51.88 -1.72 -6.84
C LEU A 413 -53.03 -2.63 -6.41
N ARG A 414 -52.77 -3.69 -5.68
CA ARG A 414 -53.79 -4.63 -5.23
C ARG A 414 -54.67 -4.08 -4.11
N MET A 415 -54.13 -3.29 -3.20
CA MET A 415 -54.90 -2.59 -2.19
C MET A 415 -55.80 -1.50 -2.81
N ALA A 416 -55.35 -0.86 -3.87
CA ALA A 416 -56.17 0.10 -4.65
C ALA A 416 -57.40 -0.56 -5.28
N THR A 417 -57.34 -1.85 -5.65
CA THR A 417 -58.51 -2.61 -6.16
C THR A 417 -59.45 -3.12 -5.06
N GLY A 418 -59.22 -2.75 -3.78
CA GLY A 418 -60.10 -3.05 -2.66
C GLY A 418 -59.72 -4.26 -1.81
N SER A 419 -58.62 -4.96 -2.11
CA SER A 419 -58.12 -6.07 -1.31
C SER A 419 -57.55 -5.60 0.04
N THR A 420 -57.58 -6.45 1.07
CA THR A 420 -56.98 -6.14 2.36
C THR A 420 -55.44 -6.14 2.29
N ALA A 421 -54.78 -5.44 3.20
CA ALA A 421 -53.29 -5.41 3.26
C ALA A 421 -52.70 -6.81 3.38
N LYS A 422 -53.29 -7.68 4.24
CA LYS A 422 -52.86 -9.07 4.42
C LYS A 422 -52.96 -9.92 3.15
N GLU A 423 -54.10 -9.81 2.46
CA GLU A 423 -54.34 -10.56 1.20
C GLU A 423 -53.44 -10.06 0.09
N SER A 424 -53.23 -8.74 -0.01
CA SER A 424 -52.35 -8.13 -1.01
C SER A 424 -50.92 -8.52 -0.80
N ALA A 425 -50.40 -8.42 0.42
CA ALA A 425 -49.03 -8.81 0.79
C ALA A 425 -48.80 -10.31 0.57
N SER A 426 -49.69 -11.16 1.08
CA SER A 426 -49.60 -12.63 0.90
C SER A 426 -49.54 -13.02 -0.58
N PHE A 427 -50.40 -12.43 -1.41
CA PHE A 427 -50.46 -12.74 -2.83
C PHE A 427 -49.17 -12.32 -3.57
N ILE A 428 -48.72 -11.08 -3.34
CA ILE A 428 -47.55 -10.54 -4.03
C ILE A 428 -46.29 -11.29 -3.60
N VAL A 429 -46.05 -11.45 -2.28
CA VAL A 429 -44.85 -12.11 -1.77
C VAL A 429 -44.81 -13.58 -2.22
N LYS A 430 -45.91 -14.34 -2.16
CA LYS A 430 -45.93 -15.72 -2.68
C LYS A 430 -45.57 -15.82 -4.16
N ARG A 431 -45.97 -14.81 -4.94
CA ARG A 431 -45.71 -14.80 -6.39
C ARG A 431 -44.29 -14.34 -6.72
N THR A 432 -43.70 -13.42 -5.94
CA THR A 432 -42.46 -12.74 -6.27
C THR A 432 -41.24 -13.20 -5.46
N GLN A 433 -41.43 -13.81 -4.27
CA GLN A 433 -40.29 -14.18 -3.38
C GLN A 433 -39.22 -15.04 -4.07
N TRP A 434 -39.63 -16.05 -4.84
CA TRP A 434 -38.67 -16.94 -5.53
C TRP A 434 -38.04 -16.29 -6.75
N PRO A 435 -38.78 -15.60 -7.65
CA PRO A 435 -38.17 -14.81 -8.72
C PRO A 435 -37.21 -13.73 -8.22
N LEU A 436 -37.53 -13.02 -7.13
CA LEU A 436 -36.67 -12.03 -6.53
C LEU A 436 -35.41 -12.67 -5.92
N LEU A 437 -35.56 -13.80 -5.22
CA LEU A 437 -34.39 -14.54 -4.72
C LEU A 437 -33.49 -15.00 -5.87
N GLY A 438 -34.07 -15.53 -6.94
CA GLY A 438 -33.34 -15.94 -8.14
C GLY A 438 -32.55 -14.78 -8.75
N ALA A 439 -33.18 -13.60 -8.90
CA ALA A 439 -32.51 -12.41 -9.40
C ALA A 439 -31.39 -11.93 -8.44
N THR A 440 -31.64 -11.98 -7.13
CA THR A 440 -30.65 -11.65 -6.10
C THR A 440 -29.44 -12.59 -6.17
N VAL A 441 -29.65 -13.90 -6.27
CA VAL A 441 -28.58 -14.91 -6.39
C VAL A 441 -27.78 -14.72 -7.69
N ILE A 442 -28.45 -14.42 -8.81
CA ILE A 442 -27.77 -14.11 -10.08
C ILE A 442 -26.90 -12.84 -9.93
N GLY A 443 -27.43 -11.80 -9.30
CA GLY A 443 -26.67 -10.59 -9.00
C GLY A 443 -25.43 -10.86 -8.16
N ILE A 444 -25.55 -11.69 -7.11
CA ILE A 444 -24.42 -12.11 -6.26
C ILE A 444 -23.41 -12.94 -7.08
N ALA A 445 -23.91 -13.88 -7.89
CA ALA A 445 -23.06 -14.75 -8.72
C ALA A 445 -22.22 -13.97 -9.74
N ALA A 446 -22.73 -12.84 -10.24
CA ALA A 446 -21.98 -11.97 -11.15
C ALA A 446 -20.68 -11.41 -10.51
N PHE A 447 -20.66 -11.20 -9.20
CA PHE A 447 -19.50 -10.73 -8.45
C PHE A 447 -18.63 -11.86 -7.88
N SER A 448 -19.14 -13.10 -7.86
CA SER A 448 -18.42 -14.24 -7.24
C SER A 448 -17.14 -14.58 -7.96
N GLY A 449 -17.07 -14.43 -9.29
CA GLY A 449 -15.88 -14.72 -10.07
C GLY A 449 -14.67 -13.87 -9.69
N ILE A 450 -14.91 -12.64 -9.22
CA ILE A 450 -13.85 -11.73 -8.78
C ILE A 450 -13.46 -12.05 -7.33
N GLY A 451 -14.44 -12.13 -6.42
CA GLY A 451 -14.16 -12.25 -4.98
C GLY A 451 -13.74 -13.65 -4.53
N LEU A 452 -13.95 -14.69 -5.34
CA LEU A 452 -13.58 -16.08 -5.03
C LEU A 452 -12.36 -16.56 -5.84
N SER A 453 -11.67 -15.69 -6.55
CA SER A 453 -10.41 -16.02 -7.20
C SER A 453 -9.32 -16.31 -6.16
N ASN A 454 -8.52 -17.38 -6.40
CA ASN A 454 -7.45 -17.79 -5.48
C ASN A 454 -6.13 -17.07 -5.74
N ASP A 455 -6.18 -15.79 -6.13
CA ASP A 455 -5.03 -14.94 -6.40
C ASP A 455 -5.03 -13.68 -5.51
N ALA A 456 -3.99 -12.88 -5.64
CA ALA A 456 -3.86 -11.60 -4.93
C ALA A 456 -5.05 -10.65 -5.20
N THR A 457 -5.59 -10.68 -6.42
CA THR A 457 -6.72 -9.86 -6.83
C THR A 457 -8.01 -10.30 -6.12
N GLY A 458 -8.23 -11.62 -6.01
CA GLY A 458 -9.39 -12.17 -5.30
C GLY A 458 -9.34 -11.84 -3.80
N GLU A 459 -8.19 -11.94 -3.16
CA GLU A 459 -8.02 -11.54 -1.74
C GLU A 459 -8.31 -10.04 -1.55
N PHE A 460 -7.77 -9.20 -2.43
CA PHE A 460 -7.97 -7.75 -2.40
C PHE A 460 -9.45 -7.36 -2.63
N LEU A 461 -10.15 -8.04 -3.53
CA LEU A 461 -11.53 -7.73 -3.89
C LEU A 461 -12.58 -8.58 -3.14
N TYR A 462 -12.17 -9.45 -2.22
CA TYR A 462 -13.08 -10.30 -1.44
C TYR A 462 -14.17 -9.49 -0.73
N SER A 463 -13.80 -8.35 -0.14
CA SER A 463 -14.72 -7.48 0.58
C SER A 463 -15.81 -6.90 -0.33
N LEU A 464 -15.51 -6.67 -1.62
CA LEU A 464 -16.51 -6.24 -2.61
C LEU A 464 -17.59 -7.31 -2.76
N PHE A 465 -17.20 -8.57 -2.99
CA PHE A 465 -18.13 -9.68 -3.13
C PHE A 465 -18.94 -9.89 -1.84
N ALA A 466 -18.28 -9.92 -0.67
CA ALA A 466 -18.93 -10.16 0.60
C ALA A 466 -19.98 -9.10 0.95
N VAL A 467 -19.66 -7.82 0.73
CA VAL A 467 -20.58 -6.69 0.98
C VAL A 467 -21.79 -6.74 0.05
N VAL A 468 -21.57 -7.02 -1.25
CA VAL A 468 -22.68 -7.17 -2.21
C VAL A 468 -23.58 -8.35 -1.82
N LEU A 469 -23.00 -9.50 -1.45
CA LEU A 469 -23.73 -10.67 -1.01
C LEU A 469 -24.61 -10.35 0.21
N VAL A 470 -24.01 -9.78 1.26
CA VAL A 470 -24.71 -9.47 2.52
C VAL A 470 -25.82 -8.45 2.27
N SER A 471 -25.53 -7.37 1.56
CA SER A 471 -26.49 -6.29 1.31
C SER A 471 -27.68 -6.75 0.49
N LEU A 472 -27.46 -7.50 -0.58
CA LEU A 472 -28.53 -8.03 -1.43
C LEU A 472 -29.39 -9.08 -0.70
N MET A 473 -28.78 -9.95 0.13
CA MET A 473 -29.53 -10.92 0.94
C MET A 473 -30.41 -10.24 1.99
N ILE A 474 -29.88 -9.23 2.70
CA ILE A 474 -30.67 -8.42 3.65
C ILE A 474 -31.82 -7.72 2.92
N SER A 475 -31.56 -7.12 1.76
CA SER A 475 -32.58 -6.46 0.94
C SER A 475 -33.74 -7.41 0.60
N TRP A 476 -33.42 -8.63 0.15
CA TRP A 476 -34.45 -9.64 -0.13
C TRP A 476 -35.24 -10.01 1.11
N VAL A 477 -34.60 -10.26 2.25
CA VAL A 477 -35.30 -10.56 3.53
C VAL A 477 -36.22 -9.42 3.92
N LEU A 478 -35.76 -8.17 3.88
CA LEU A 478 -36.55 -6.99 4.24
C LEU A 478 -37.69 -6.73 3.25
N ALA A 479 -37.47 -7.02 1.97
CA ALA A 479 -38.53 -6.88 0.96
C ALA A 479 -39.71 -7.83 1.22
N VAL A 480 -39.46 -9.07 1.66
CA VAL A 480 -40.52 -10.04 1.94
C VAL A 480 -41.11 -9.94 3.34
N THR A 481 -40.45 -9.23 4.28
CA THR A 481 -40.88 -9.10 5.68
C THR A 481 -41.29 -7.68 6.06
N LEU A 482 -40.42 -6.69 5.90
CA LEU A 482 -40.59 -5.32 6.35
C LEU A 482 -41.55 -4.53 5.41
N VAL A 483 -41.37 -4.68 4.08
CA VAL A 483 -42.25 -3.99 3.11
C VAL A 483 -43.74 -4.31 3.32
N PRO A 484 -44.14 -5.60 3.53
CA PRO A 484 -45.54 -5.93 3.90
C PRO A 484 -46.02 -5.23 5.15
N VAL A 485 -45.22 -5.12 6.19
CA VAL A 485 -45.58 -4.45 7.46
C VAL A 485 -45.75 -2.96 7.23
N LEU A 486 -44.79 -2.29 6.64
CA LEU A 486 -44.84 -0.85 6.36
C LEU A 486 -45.96 -0.53 5.39
N GLY A 487 -46.20 -1.37 4.36
CA GLY A 487 -47.29 -1.22 3.43
C GLY A 487 -48.67 -1.33 4.09
N ALA A 488 -48.80 -2.20 5.10
CA ALA A 488 -50.05 -2.29 5.86
C ALA A 488 -50.33 -1.03 6.69
N TYR A 489 -49.28 -0.31 7.16
CA TYR A 489 -49.48 0.96 7.87
C TYR A 489 -49.69 2.17 6.95
N PHE A 490 -48.96 2.26 5.86
CA PHE A 490 -48.94 3.46 5.01
C PHE A 490 -49.92 3.43 3.86
N TYR A 491 -50.29 2.24 3.31
CA TYR A 491 -51.18 2.16 2.18
C TYR A 491 -52.65 2.12 2.65
N ARG A 492 -53.52 2.85 1.95
CA ARG A 492 -54.97 2.93 2.26
C ARG A 492 -55.78 2.03 1.32
N LYS A 493 -56.77 1.37 1.85
CA LYS A 493 -57.73 0.59 1.10
C LYS A 493 -58.64 1.53 0.27
N GLY A 494 -58.76 1.27 -1.01
CA GLY A 494 -59.80 1.94 -1.84
C GLY A 494 -59.50 3.34 -2.37
N ILE A 495 -58.25 3.84 -2.32
CA ILE A 495 -57.90 5.18 -2.88
C ILE A 495 -57.73 5.15 -4.42
N GLY A 496 -57.95 4.03 -5.07
CA GLY A 496 -57.74 3.86 -6.52
C GLY A 496 -59.04 3.81 -7.35
N GLN A 497 -60.20 4.05 -6.77
CA GLN A 497 -61.41 4.32 -7.56
C GLN A 497 -61.45 5.79 -8.02
N THR A 498 -60.44 6.25 -8.74
CA THR A 498 -60.68 7.29 -9.73
C THR A 498 -61.41 6.62 -10.89
N THR A 499 -62.73 6.72 -10.84
CA THR A 499 -63.62 6.64 -12.00
C THR A 499 -63.08 7.60 -13.06
N GLY A 500 -62.29 7.08 -13.96
CA GLY A 500 -61.78 7.86 -15.05
C GLY A 500 -60.62 7.10 -15.73
N ASN A 501 -60.95 6.42 -16.80
CA ASN A 501 -60.07 5.68 -17.69
C ASN A 501 -59.10 6.62 -18.47
N GLU A 502 -58.73 7.78 -17.91
CA GLU A 502 -57.88 8.75 -18.56
C GLU A 502 -56.41 8.50 -18.12
N LEU A 503 -55.72 7.76 -18.98
CA LEU A 503 -54.25 7.64 -18.90
C LEU A 503 -53.62 9.03 -18.90
N SER A 504 -52.68 9.29 -18.01
CA SER A 504 -51.84 10.50 -18.02
C SER A 504 -51.25 10.72 -19.41
N ALA A 505 -50.94 11.96 -19.79
CA ALA A 505 -50.34 12.28 -21.07
C ALA A 505 -49.07 11.47 -21.34
N SER A 506 -48.24 11.26 -20.31
CA SER A 506 -47.01 10.42 -20.39
C SER A 506 -47.36 8.94 -20.63
N GLN A 507 -48.38 8.40 -19.94
CA GLN A 507 -48.82 7.02 -20.13
C GLN A 507 -49.44 6.80 -21.51
N ARG A 508 -50.16 7.80 -22.07
CA ARG A 508 -50.67 7.77 -23.42
C ARG A 508 -49.54 7.77 -24.47
N TRP A 509 -48.51 8.59 -24.25
CA TRP A 509 -47.36 8.62 -25.12
C TRP A 509 -46.60 7.28 -25.08
N PHE A 510 -46.34 6.74 -23.88
CA PHE A 510 -45.67 5.44 -23.71
C PHE A 510 -46.48 4.31 -24.37
N LYS A 511 -47.81 4.27 -24.17
CA LYS A 511 -48.67 3.28 -24.82
C LYS A 511 -48.62 3.39 -26.34
N ARG A 512 -48.59 4.60 -26.91
CA ARG A 512 -48.44 4.79 -28.37
C ARG A 512 -47.07 4.31 -28.87
N ALA A 513 -46.01 4.66 -28.15
CA ALA A 513 -44.66 4.21 -28.48
C ALA A 513 -44.52 2.68 -28.44
N LEU A 514 -45.09 2.04 -27.39
CA LEU A 514 -45.07 0.58 -27.24
C LEU A 514 -45.91 -0.10 -28.35
N LEU A 515 -47.08 0.37 -28.64
CA LEU A 515 -47.94 -0.15 -29.73
C LEU A 515 -47.24 0.07 -31.10
N GLY A 516 -46.55 1.19 -31.30
CA GLY A 516 -45.76 1.46 -32.50
C GLY A 516 -44.59 0.47 -32.64
N ALA A 517 -43.88 0.23 -31.56
CA ALA A 517 -42.77 -0.74 -31.52
C ALA A 517 -43.27 -2.18 -31.80
N LEU A 518 -44.43 -2.57 -31.26
CA LEU A 518 -45.04 -3.89 -31.52
C LEU A 518 -45.52 -4.00 -32.96
N LYS A 519 -46.11 -2.95 -33.52
CA LYS A 519 -46.58 -2.91 -34.91
C LYS A 519 -45.44 -2.99 -35.90
N LEU A 520 -44.33 -2.29 -35.60
CA LEU A 520 -43.11 -2.28 -36.40
C LEU A 520 -42.03 -3.18 -35.78
N ARG A 521 -42.43 -4.36 -35.28
CA ARG A 521 -41.54 -5.27 -34.52
C ARG A 521 -40.18 -5.55 -35.20
N TRP A 522 -40.17 -5.78 -36.51
CA TRP A 522 -38.96 -6.05 -37.25
C TRP A 522 -38.03 -4.84 -37.35
N VAL A 523 -38.61 -3.62 -37.49
CA VAL A 523 -37.84 -2.36 -37.46
C VAL A 523 -37.25 -2.12 -36.07
N THR A 524 -38.06 -2.37 -35.02
CA THR A 524 -37.60 -2.25 -33.64
C THR A 524 -36.46 -3.23 -33.33
N ILE A 525 -36.57 -4.52 -33.75
CA ILE A 525 -35.52 -5.53 -33.60
C ILE A 525 -34.26 -5.12 -34.38
N GLY A 526 -34.46 -4.66 -35.63
CA GLY A 526 -33.35 -4.20 -36.47
C GLY A 526 -32.63 -2.98 -35.87
N ALA A 527 -33.38 -2.01 -35.35
CA ALA A 527 -32.83 -0.84 -34.68
C ALA A 527 -32.02 -1.24 -33.40
N LEU A 528 -32.55 -2.13 -32.56
CA LEU A 528 -31.88 -2.63 -31.39
C LEU A 528 -30.59 -3.38 -31.77
N PHE A 529 -30.63 -4.18 -32.83
CA PHE A 529 -29.48 -4.91 -33.31
C PHE A 529 -28.37 -3.97 -33.82
N VAL A 530 -28.75 -2.93 -34.59
CA VAL A 530 -27.82 -1.88 -35.04
C VAL A 530 -27.21 -1.13 -33.85
N ILE A 531 -28.03 -0.71 -32.88
CA ILE A 531 -27.55 -0.04 -31.66
C ILE A 531 -26.55 -0.92 -30.91
N THR A 532 -26.84 -2.23 -30.80
CA THR A 532 -25.94 -3.19 -30.14
C THR A 532 -24.61 -3.32 -30.88
N ILE A 533 -24.63 -3.40 -32.22
CA ILE A 533 -23.41 -3.43 -33.03
C ILE A 533 -22.59 -2.15 -32.85
N VAL A 534 -23.24 -0.99 -32.94
CA VAL A 534 -22.57 0.32 -32.75
C VAL A 534 -21.98 0.42 -31.34
N ALA A 535 -22.73 0.02 -30.30
CA ALA A 535 -22.24 0.02 -28.93
C ALA A 535 -21.03 -0.90 -28.77
N TYR A 536 -21.09 -2.12 -29.34
CA TYR A 536 -19.99 -3.08 -29.29
C TYR A 536 -18.75 -2.56 -30.06
N GLY A 537 -18.97 -1.95 -31.24
CA GLY A 537 -17.88 -1.31 -32.02
C GLY A 537 -17.26 -0.11 -31.30
N SER A 538 -18.06 0.64 -30.53
CA SER A 538 -17.58 1.78 -29.74
C SER A 538 -16.85 1.35 -28.46
N PHE A 539 -16.95 0.08 -28.05
CA PHE A 539 -16.28 -0.44 -26.85
C PHE A 539 -14.76 -0.28 -26.91
N GLY A 540 -14.17 -0.40 -28.10
CA GLY A 540 -12.74 -0.17 -28.31
C GLY A 540 -12.27 1.27 -28.05
N MET A 541 -13.18 2.24 -28.00
CA MET A 541 -12.86 3.64 -27.68
C MET A 541 -12.80 3.89 -26.16
N VAL A 542 -13.29 2.95 -25.36
CA VAL A 542 -13.26 3.05 -23.89
C VAL A 542 -11.87 2.73 -23.41
N LYS A 543 -11.28 3.61 -22.59
CA LYS A 543 -10.00 3.36 -21.94
C LYS A 543 -10.16 2.17 -21.00
N GLN A 544 -9.35 1.13 -21.23
CA GLN A 544 -9.37 -0.08 -20.43
C GLN A 544 -8.28 0.00 -19.37
N GLY A 545 -8.61 -0.31 -18.12
CA GLY A 545 -7.68 -0.42 -17.00
C GLY A 545 -8.35 -1.21 -15.89
N PHE A 546 -7.60 -2.16 -15.29
CA PHE A 546 -8.15 -2.99 -14.22
C PHE A 546 -8.27 -2.21 -12.91
N PHE A 547 -7.18 -1.55 -12.51
CA PHE A 547 -7.20 -0.62 -11.39
C PHE A 547 -7.02 0.81 -11.85
N PRO A 548 -7.85 1.75 -11.38
CA PRO A 548 -7.68 3.17 -11.69
C PRO A 548 -6.51 3.76 -10.90
N PRO A 549 -5.94 4.89 -11.37
CA PRO A 549 -4.99 5.65 -10.57
C PRO A 549 -5.65 6.17 -9.29
N SER A 550 -4.84 6.33 -8.23
CA SER A 550 -5.27 6.86 -6.93
C SER A 550 -5.78 8.31 -7.04
N ASN A 551 -6.67 8.69 -6.13
CA ASN A 551 -7.16 10.06 -5.99
C ASN A 551 -6.20 10.97 -5.20
N ALA A 552 -5.09 10.43 -4.69
CA ALA A 552 -4.07 11.27 -4.07
C ALA A 552 -3.33 12.09 -5.14
N PRO A 553 -3.10 13.41 -4.92
CA PRO A 553 -2.41 14.26 -5.88
C PRO A 553 -0.89 14.03 -5.82
N LEU A 554 -0.49 12.76 -5.89
CA LEU A 554 0.90 12.29 -5.85
C LEU A 554 1.24 11.52 -7.11
N PHE A 555 2.46 11.75 -7.60
CA PHE A 555 3.08 10.91 -8.62
C PHE A 555 4.56 10.72 -8.30
N PHE A 556 5.17 9.74 -8.92
CA PHE A 556 6.54 9.33 -8.66
C PHE A 556 7.39 9.52 -9.89
N VAL A 557 8.63 9.95 -9.67
CA VAL A 557 9.68 10.00 -10.69
C VAL A 557 10.81 9.10 -10.22
N HIS A 558 11.20 8.17 -11.06
CA HIS A 558 12.31 7.27 -10.82
C HIS A 558 13.47 7.65 -11.74
N TYR A 559 14.64 7.76 -11.16
CA TYR A 559 15.90 7.93 -11.87
C TYR A 559 16.75 6.67 -11.70
N TRP A 560 17.28 6.19 -12.80
CA TRP A 560 18.28 5.12 -12.82
C TRP A 560 19.47 5.57 -13.67
N GLY A 561 20.58 5.86 -13.02
CA GLY A 561 21.86 6.15 -13.66
C GLY A 561 22.60 4.88 -14.08
N PRO A 562 23.73 4.94 -14.82
CA PRO A 562 24.60 3.81 -15.14
C PRO A 562 24.97 2.97 -13.91
N GLN A 563 25.18 1.66 -14.09
CA GLN A 563 25.34 0.71 -12.96
C GLN A 563 26.60 0.96 -12.10
N ASP A 564 27.62 1.57 -12.64
CA ASP A 564 28.88 1.89 -11.98
C ASP A 564 28.98 3.34 -11.47
N ARG A 565 27.84 4.05 -11.46
CA ARG A 565 27.78 5.43 -10.97
C ARG A 565 27.84 5.47 -9.43
N ASP A 566 28.78 6.26 -8.93
CA ASP A 566 28.90 6.56 -7.49
C ASP A 566 27.71 7.38 -6.99
N ILE A 567 27.27 7.12 -5.76
CA ILE A 567 26.12 7.79 -5.14
C ILE A 567 26.26 9.32 -5.09
N ARG A 568 27.48 9.85 -4.98
CA ARG A 568 27.76 11.30 -4.98
C ARG A 568 27.44 11.93 -6.34
N ALA A 569 27.74 11.23 -7.45
CA ALA A 569 27.37 11.66 -8.79
C ALA A 569 25.84 11.56 -9.00
N THR A 570 25.20 10.50 -8.46
CA THR A 570 23.75 10.37 -8.43
C THR A 570 23.10 11.51 -7.66
N GLU A 571 23.70 11.94 -6.54
CA GLU A 571 23.21 13.05 -5.73
C GLU A 571 23.24 14.39 -6.48
N VAL A 572 24.28 14.67 -7.25
CA VAL A 572 24.37 15.88 -8.08
C VAL A 572 23.22 15.94 -9.08
N ILE A 573 22.99 14.84 -9.81
CA ILE A 573 21.88 14.77 -10.78
C ILE A 573 20.53 14.84 -10.10
N ALA A 574 20.37 14.18 -8.95
CA ALA A 574 19.13 14.18 -8.20
C ALA A 574 18.79 15.59 -7.68
N LYS A 575 19.77 16.37 -7.20
CA LYS A 575 19.57 17.76 -6.79
C LYS A 575 19.12 18.65 -7.95
N GLU A 576 19.71 18.48 -9.11
CA GLU A 576 19.32 19.22 -10.32
C GLU A 576 17.91 18.82 -10.79
N ALA A 577 17.59 17.51 -10.77
CA ALA A 577 16.27 17.00 -11.09
C ALA A 577 15.21 17.56 -10.12
N GLU A 578 15.50 17.53 -8.80
CA GLU A 578 14.65 18.10 -7.76
C GLU A 578 14.35 19.59 -8.03
N ALA A 579 15.39 20.38 -8.34
CA ALA A 579 15.23 21.79 -8.64
C ALA A 579 14.34 22.02 -9.87
N ARG A 580 14.49 21.21 -10.94
CA ARG A 580 13.63 21.29 -12.12
C ARG A 580 12.18 20.87 -11.83
N ILE A 581 11.97 19.87 -11.00
CA ILE A 581 10.63 19.44 -10.58
C ILE A 581 9.96 20.53 -9.73
N LEU A 582 10.66 21.09 -8.76
CA LEU A 582 10.15 22.19 -7.90
C LEU A 582 9.83 23.45 -8.73
N GLY A 583 10.56 23.70 -9.80
CA GLY A 583 10.32 24.81 -10.72
C GLY A 583 9.12 24.61 -11.69
N MET A 584 8.39 23.49 -11.57
CA MET A 584 7.19 23.24 -12.37
C MET A 584 5.97 23.93 -11.76
N GLU A 585 5.15 24.52 -12.63
CA GLU A 585 3.85 25.06 -12.22
C GLU A 585 2.95 23.93 -11.68
N ASN A 586 2.22 24.20 -10.60
CA ASN A 586 1.32 23.26 -9.93
C ASN A 586 2.00 22.10 -9.15
N VAL A 587 3.31 22.16 -8.94
CA VAL A 587 4.02 21.31 -7.97
C VAL A 587 4.10 22.04 -6.63
N THR A 588 3.71 21.37 -5.56
CA THR A 588 3.66 21.99 -4.21
C THR A 588 4.77 21.46 -3.30
N ALA A 589 5.22 20.23 -3.48
CA ALA A 589 6.31 19.66 -2.69
C ALA A 589 6.98 18.51 -3.44
N VAL A 590 8.26 18.32 -3.14
CA VAL A 590 9.06 17.19 -3.63
C VAL A 590 9.83 16.57 -2.46
N THR A 591 9.73 15.26 -2.30
CA THR A 591 10.60 14.51 -1.40
C THR A 591 11.50 13.64 -2.25
N THR A 592 12.80 13.79 -2.08
CA THR A 592 13.84 13.12 -2.87
C THR A 592 14.56 12.10 -2.00
N PHE A 593 14.62 10.85 -2.48
CA PHE A 593 15.40 9.78 -1.90
C PHE A 593 16.52 9.41 -2.88
N ILE A 594 17.76 9.35 -2.40
CA ILE A 594 18.93 9.04 -3.20
C ILE A 594 19.57 7.80 -2.59
N GLY A 595 19.85 6.78 -3.41
CA GLY A 595 20.40 5.51 -2.98
C GLY A 595 19.36 4.44 -2.62
N GLN A 596 18.09 4.79 -2.46
CA GLN A 596 16.97 3.84 -2.24
C GLN A 596 15.61 4.47 -2.57
N GLY A 597 14.53 3.68 -2.53
CA GLY A 597 13.16 4.18 -2.54
C GLY A 597 12.67 4.63 -1.16
N ALA A 598 11.47 5.19 -1.11
CA ALA A 598 10.76 5.46 0.14
C ALA A 598 10.40 4.16 0.87
N ASP A 599 10.15 4.23 2.18
CA ASP A 599 9.49 3.13 2.91
C ASP A 599 8.08 2.90 2.32
N ARG A 600 7.53 1.70 2.48
CA ARG A 600 6.19 1.37 1.98
C ARG A 600 5.14 2.21 2.73
N PHE A 601 4.75 3.35 2.17
CA PHE A 601 3.77 4.25 2.77
C PHE A 601 2.31 3.93 2.40
N THR A 602 2.09 3.12 1.34
CA THR A 602 0.80 2.52 0.99
C THR A 602 0.99 1.06 0.60
N LEU A 603 -0.08 0.28 0.68
CA LEU A 603 -0.06 -1.14 0.31
C LEU A 603 0.38 -1.37 -1.14
N THR A 604 -0.01 -0.49 -2.04
CA THR A 604 0.22 -0.62 -3.49
C THR A 604 1.60 -0.14 -3.94
N TYR A 605 2.35 0.57 -3.09
CA TYR A 605 3.72 0.97 -3.38
C TYR A 605 4.73 -0.12 -2.99
N ALA A 606 5.57 -0.54 -3.93
CA ALA A 606 6.65 -1.49 -3.69
C ALA A 606 8.00 -0.76 -3.59
N PRO A 607 8.63 -0.71 -2.40
CA PRO A 607 9.94 -0.11 -2.22
C PRO A 607 10.99 -0.75 -3.13
N LYS A 608 11.85 0.09 -3.72
CA LYS A 608 13.04 -0.38 -4.46
C LYS A 608 14.18 -0.59 -3.48
N SER A 609 14.92 -1.68 -3.67
CA SER A 609 16.09 -2.02 -2.88
C SER A 609 17.19 -0.94 -3.01
N ALA A 610 18.05 -0.84 -2.00
CA ALA A 610 19.16 0.12 -2.00
C ALA A 610 20.06 -0.06 -3.22
N ASN A 611 20.35 1.05 -3.91
CA ASN A 611 21.20 1.06 -5.08
C ASN A 611 21.81 2.47 -5.28
N GLU A 612 23.13 2.56 -5.36
CA GLU A 612 23.86 3.83 -5.41
C GLU A 612 23.52 4.71 -6.62
N ASN A 613 23.09 4.11 -7.72
CA ASN A 613 22.74 4.81 -8.96
C ASN A 613 21.23 5.05 -9.12
N TYR A 614 20.45 4.96 -8.04
CA TYR A 614 19.01 5.14 -8.02
C TYR A 614 18.62 6.37 -7.22
N ALA A 615 17.67 7.15 -7.76
CA ALA A 615 16.98 8.18 -7.00
C ALA A 615 15.45 8.09 -7.24
N PHE A 616 14.71 8.45 -6.22
CA PHE A 616 13.25 8.42 -6.20
C PHE A 616 12.69 9.75 -5.73
N PHE A 617 11.73 10.28 -6.47
CA PHE A 617 11.09 11.56 -6.15
C PHE A 617 9.59 11.32 -5.95
N MET A 618 9.10 11.67 -4.77
CA MET A 618 7.67 11.78 -4.49
C MET A 618 7.25 13.21 -4.75
N VAL A 619 6.46 13.42 -5.79
CA VAL A 619 6.03 14.75 -6.23
C VAL A 619 4.57 14.96 -5.88
N ARG A 620 4.27 16.01 -5.14
CA ARG A 620 2.93 16.44 -4.80
C ARG A 620 2.48 17.54 -5.74
N ALA A 621 1.39 17.30 -6.46
CA ALA A 621 0.71 18.33 -7.24
C ALA A 621 -0.32 19.08 -6.37
N ASN A 622 -0.73 20.27 -6.78
CA ASN A 622 -1.82 20.99 -6.14
C ASN A 622 -3.18 20.31 -6.34
N GLU A 623 -3.41 19.74 -7.54
CA GLU A 623 -4.64 19.04 -7.92
C GLU A 623 -4.34 17.80 -8.75
N LEU A 624 -5.23 16.82 -8.67
CA LEU A 624 -5.11 15.55 -9.37
C LEU A 624 -5.09 15.70 -10.90
N ASP A 625 -5.91 16.61 -11.42
CA ASP A 625 -6.10 16.83 -12.85
C ASP A 625 -4.88 17.47 -13.53
N ASN A 626 -4.00 18.09 -12.75
CA ASN A 626 -2.78 18.72 -13.26
C ASN A 626 -1.63 17.71 -13.47
N ILE A 627 -1.69 16.52 -12.85
CA ILE A 627 -0.61 15.51 -12.93
C ILE A 627 -0.25 15.13 -14.35
N PRO A 628 -1.18 14.82 -15.29
CA PRO A 628 -0.81 14.45 -16.65
C PRO A 628 -0.06 15.56 -17.41
N ALA A 629 -0.45 16.81 -17.18
CA ALA A 629 0.21 17.97 -17.79
C ALA A 629 1.63 18.16 -17.22
N ILE A 630 1.78 18.06 -15.90
CA ILE A 630 3.08 18.13 -15.21
C ILE A 630 4.01 17.02 -15.73
N GLN A 631 3.55 15.77 -15.76
CA GLN A 631 4.35 14.64 -16.24
C GLN A 631 4.79 14.81 -17.69
N SER A 632 3.89 15.28 -18.56
CA SER A 632 4.21 15.50 -19.97
C SER A 632 5.27 16.60 -20.16
N ALA A 633 5.15 17.71 -19.42
CA ALA A 633 6.11 18.81 -19.48
C ALA A 633 7.46 18.43 -18.82
N LEU A 634 7.42 17.64 -17.77
CA LEU A 634 8.61 17.22 -17.02
C LEU A 634 9.45 16.20 -17.81
N ALA A 635 8.81 15.32 -18.58
CA ALA A 635 9.50 14.30 -19.37
C ALA A 635 10.59 14.91 -20.30
N SER A 636 10.27 16.01 -20.98
CA SER A 636 11.25 16.69 -21.84
C SER A 636 12.36 17.39 -21.05
N LYS A 637 12.06 17.91 -19.86
CA LYS A 637 13.03 18.63 -19.03
C LYS A 637 14.02 17.70 -18.30
N LEU A 638 13.65 16.47 -18.04
CA LEU A 638 14.52 15.50 -17.35
C LEU A 638 15.43 14.74 -18.31
N THR A 639 15.02 14.54 -19.56
CA THR A 639 15.81 13.80 -20.56
C THR A 639 17.16 14.46 -20.84
N ASP A 640 17.24 15.79 -20.76
CA ASP A 640 18.48 16.53 -21.03
C ASP A 640 19.49 16.53 -19.87
N LEU A 641 19.07 16.02 -18.70
CA LEU A 641 19.94 16.01 -17.52
C LEU A 641 21.03 14.95 -17.57
N ASP A 642 20.68 13.78 -18.08
CA ASP A 642 21.60 12.64 -18.12
C ASP A 642 21.17 11.72 -19.28
N PHE A 643 21.97 11.73 -20.35
CA PHE A 643 21.67 10.97 -21.57
C PHE A 643 21.85 9.45 -21.39
N ASP A 644 22.68 9.05 -20.41
CA ASP A 644 22.95 7.65 -20.11
C ASP A 644 22.01 7.07 -19.04
N ALA A 645 21.10 7.91 -18.51
CA ALA A 645 20.17 7.52 -17.46
C ALA A 645 18.76 7.30 -17.98
N SER A 646 17.96 6.59 -17.19
CA SER A 646 16.54 6.40 -17.44
C SER A 646 15.72 7.16 -16.40
N PHE A 647 14.88 8.08 -16.87
CA PHE A 647 13.83 8.69 -16.07
C PHE A 647 12.48 8.12 -16.50
N TYR A 648 11.69 7.64 -15.54
CA TYR A 648 10.32 7.28 -15.81
C TYR A 648 9.39 7.74 -14.68
N MET A 649 8.13 7.95 -15.03
CA MET A 649 7.13 8.48 -14.10
C MET A 649 5.95 7.53 -13.99
N GLU A 650 5.50 7.33 -12.76
CA GLU A 650 4.31 6.54 -12.50
C GLU A 650 3.35 7.27 -11.55
N ARG A 651 2.08 6.93 -11.63
CA ARG A 651 1.06 7.38 -10.68
C ARG A 651 0.77 6.26 -9.70
N MET A 652 0.48 6.63 -8.47
CA MET A 652 -0.05 5.70 -7.50
C MET A 652 -1.35 5.07 -8.02
N GLN A 653 -1.48 3.75 -7.94
CA GLN A 653 -2.66 3.00 -8.41
C GLN A 653 -3.42 2.42 -7.23
N PHE A 654 -4.73 2.17 -7.43
CA PHE A 654 -5.51 1.37 -6.51
C PHE A 654 -5.33 -0.11 -6.84
N GLY A 655 -4.91 -0.90 -5.87
CA GLY A 655 -4.80 -2.35 -6.00
C GLY A 655 -3.42 -2.89 -6.38
N PRO A 656 -3.21 -4.20 -6.23
CA PRO A 656 -1.94 -4.86 -6.49
C PRO A 656 -1.57 -4.77 -7.98
N GLY A 657 -0.29 -4.53 -8.25
CA GLY A 657 0.26 -4.46 -9.60
C GLY A 657 0.97 -3.13 -9.86
N SER A 658 2.15 -2.95 -9.27
CA SER A 658 3.10 -1.90 -9.66
C SER A 658 4.09 -2.49 -10.64
N GLY A 659 4.23 -1.92 -11.83
CA GLY A 659 5.19 -2.38 -12.82
C GLY A 659 4.85 -1.98 -14.23
N ALA A 660 5.60 -2.52 -15.19
CA ALA A 660 5.30 -2.35 -16.59
C ALA A 660 3.99 -3.04 -16.96
N LYS A 661 3.17 -2.39 -17.79
CA LYS A 661 1.90 -2.95 -18.26
C LYS A 661 2.10 -4.15 -19.20
N LEU A 662 3.26 -4.19 -19.87
CA LEU A 662 3.67 -5.27 -20.76
C LEU A 662 5.05 -5.75 -20.29
N GLU A 663 5.16 -7.05 -20.05
CA GLU A 663 6.40 -7.69 -19.67
C GLU A 663 6.68 -8.88 -20.58
N ALA A 664 7.89 -8.91 -21.17
CA ALA A 664 8.40 -10.07 -21.87
C ALA A 664 9.54 -10.68 -21.05
N ARG A 665 9.46 -11.97 -20.75
CA ARG A 665 10.49 -12.72 -20.02
C ARG A 665 11.27 -13.60 -20.99
N PHE A 666 12.58 -13.44 -20.96
CA PHE A 666 13.52 -14.30 -21.67
C PHE A 666 14.22 -15.19 -20.64
N SER A 667 14.26 -16.48 -20.86
CA SER A 667 14.91 -17.46 -20.00
C SER A 667 15.82 -18.38 -20.80
N GLY A 668 16.98 -18.67 -20.26
CA GLY A 668 17.99 -19.53 -20.89
C GLY A 668 19.27 -19.62 -20.06
N PRO A 669 20.18 -20.54 -20.39
CA PRO A 669 21.41 -20.74 -19.63
C PRO A 669 22.52 -19.75 -19.98
N ASP A 670 22.44 -19.08 -21.12
CA ASP A 670 23.47 -18.16 -21.62
C ASP A 670 23.06 -16.70 -21.43
N THR A 671 23.78 -15.99 -20.55
CA THR A 671 23.48 -14.61 -20.18
C THR A 671 23.73 -13.62 -21.31
N GLU A 672 24.68 -13.87 -22.22
CA GLU A 672 24.97 -13.00 -23.36
C GLU A 672 23.84 -13.07 -24.38
N ILE A 673 23.40 -14.27 -24.73
CA ILE A 673 22.26 -14.49 -25.65
C ILE A 673 21.00 -13.85 -25.08
N LEU A 674 20.73 -13.99 -23.76
CA LEU A 674 19.56 -13.38 -23.14
C LEU A 674 19.59 -11.85 -23.24
N ARG A 675 20.76 -11.26 -23.08
CA ARG A 675 20.94 -9.81 -23.19
C ARG A 675 20.73 -9.32 -24.63
N GLU A 676 21.29 -10.01 -25.63
CA GLU A 676 21.07 -9.71 -27.05
C GLU A 676 19.59 -9.76 -27.40
N LEU A 677 18.87 -10.82 -26.97
CA LEU A 677 17.41 -10.94 -27.20
C LEU A 677 16.62 -9.82 -26.52
N ALA A 678 17.01 -9.42 -25.32
CA ALA A 678 16.35 -8.31 -24.63
C ALA A 678 16.58 -6.96 -25.36
N ASP A 679 17.78 -6.73 -25.90
CA ASP A 679 18.10 -5.52 -26.65
C ASP A 679 17.40 -5.50 -28.02
N GLU A 680 17.28 -6.65 -28.71
CA GLU A 680 16.46 -6.77 -29.93
C GLU A 680 14.99 -6.48 -29.64
N ALA A 681 14.43 -7.05 -28.56
CA ALA A 681 13.06 -6.78 -28.16
C ALA A 681 12.83 -5.29 -27.83
N LYS A 682 13.78 -4.64 -27.14
CA LYS A 682 13.76 -3.20 -26.90
C LYS A 682 13.70 -2.41 -28.21
N ALA A 683 14.55 -2.75 -29.19
CA ALA A 683 14.59 -2.08 -30.47
C ALA A 683 13.26 -2.21 -31.23
N VAL A 684 12.64 -3.40 -31.22
CA VAL A 684 11.31 -3.63 -31.82
C VAL A 684 10.23 -2.79 -31.14
N LEU A 685 10.22 -2.75 -29.82
CA LEU A 685 9.24 -1.97 -29.03
C LEU A 685 9.41 -0.46 -29.26
N PHE A 686 10.65 0.04 -29.35
CA PHE A 686 10.89 1.44 -29.67
C PHE A 686 10.47 1.80 -31.10
N ALA A 687 10.64 0.90 -32.05
CA ALA A 687 10.25 1.12 -33.43
C ALA A 687 8.73 1.23 -33.63
N ASP A 688 7.92 0.61 -32.76
CA ASP A 688 6.45 0.70 -32.79
C ASP A 688 5.94 2.11 -32.45
N GLY A 689 6.69 2.90 -31.68
CA GLY A 689 6.38 4.29 -31.33
C GLY A 689 5.15 4.50 -30.41
N GLN A 690 4.44 3.44 -30.03
CA GLN A 690 3.28 3.48 -29.12
C GLN A 690 3.66 3.11 -27.69
N VAL A 691 4.85 2.55 -27.50
CA VAL A 691 5.36 2.09 -26.20
C VAL A 691 6.26 3.16 -25.59
N LYS A 692 6.10 3.41 -24.29
CA LYS A 692 6.91 4.35 -23.51
C LYS A 692 7.68 3.58 -22.42
N ASP A 693 8.79 4.12 -21.99
CA ASP A 693 9.58 3.64 -20.85
C ASP A 693 10.02 2.17 -20.98
N VAL A 694 10.50 1.79 -22.19
CA VAL A 694 11.00 0.44 -22.45
C VAL A 694 12.32 0.23 -21.75
N ARG A 695 12.38 -0.74 -20.86
CA ARG A 695 13.57 -1.08 -20.06
C ARG A 695 13.65 -2.57 -19.78
N HIS A 696 14.82 -3.10 -19.45
CA HIS A 696 14.99 -4.45 -18.94
C HIS A 696 15.62 -4.42 -17.55
N ASN A 697 15.38 -5.45 -16.75
CA ASN A 697 15.79 -5.51 -15.34
C ASN A 697 17.28 -5.78 -15.13
N TRP A 698 18.01 -6.29 -16.13
CA TRP A 698 19.47 -6.48 -16.03
C TRP A 698 20.26 -5.21 -16.26
N ARG A 699 19.70 -4.23 -16.96
CA ARG A 699 20.32 -2.94 -17.29
C ARG A 699 21.63 -3.11 -18.07
N GLU A 700 22.43 -2.08 -18.21
CA GLU A 700 23.75 -2.09 -18.87
C GLU A 700 24.79 -2.84 -18.04
N LYS A 701 25.89 -3.23 -18.67
CA LYS A 701 27.05 -3.83 -17.98
C LYS A 701 27.87 -2.74 -17.29
N GLY A 702 28.25 -2.97 -16.03
CA GLY A 702 29.21 -2.13 -15.30
C GLY A 702 30.66 -2.49 -15.65
N PHE A 703 31.59 -1.58 -15.36
CA PHE A 703 33.03 -1.80 -15.53
C PHE A 703 33.61 -2.49 -14.30
N ALA A 704 34.51 -3.47 -14.53
CA ALA A 704 35.26 -4.11 -13.48
C ALA A 704 36.75 -4.11 -13.83
N ILE A 705 37.63 -3.73 -12.86
CA ILE A 705 39.06 -3.81 -13.00
C ILE A 705 39.53 -5.16 -12.43
N ASN A 706 40.01 -6.04 -13.29
CA ASN A 706 40.58 -7.32 -12.86
C ASN A 706 42.07 -7.18 -12.71
N THR A 707 42.59 -7.11 -11.47
CA THR A 707 44.00 -7.06 -11.17
C THR A 707 44.57 -8.47 -11.10
N GLN A 708 45.49 -8.79 -12.00
CA GLN A 708 46.29 -10.03 -11.92
C GLN A 708 47.60 -9.73 -11.20
N PHE A 709 47.81 -10.39 -10.06
CA PHE A 709 49.09 -10.34 -9.39
C PHE A 709 49.99 -11.41 -10.01
N ASP A 710 51.15 -10.98 -10.52
CA ASP A 710 52.23 -11.89 -10.95
C ASP A 710 52.97 -12.32 -9.67
N ASN A 711 52.90 -13.61 -9.29
CA ASN A 711 53.50 -14.17 -8.08
C ASN A 711 54.99 -14.45 -8.27
#